data_05d16c1875200a9356069178da44664b
#
_entry.id   05d16c1875200a9356069178da44664b
#
_cell.length_a   1.000
_cell.length_b   1.000
_cell.length_c   1.000
_cell.angle_alpha   90.00
_cell.angle_beta   90.00
_cell.angle_gamma   90.00
#
_symmetry.space_group_name_H-M   'P 1'
#
loop_
_entity.id
_entity.type
_entity.pdbx_description
1 polymer ?
#
loop_
_entity_poly.entity_id
_entity_poly.type
_entity_poly.pdbx_seq_one_letter_code
_entity_poly.pdbx_strand_id
1 'polypeptide(L)'
;MCIRDRGRSKVIQYVIDKYGSNQVAQIITYGKMAAKSSIRDTGRVLDLSLNDTDRVAKLVPNMLMLKNIFGSDDKKLKEDLRSDEFLRVSKLKSIAAGADLEAETLRQAKVLEGSLRNTGIHACGVIITPGDMTEYVPVATAKDSDLFVTQFDNSVVEDAGLLKMDFLGLKTLTLIKDTVKLIGYRHDIELNPDNFPINDSKTYELFQRGETVGIFQYESAGMQKYLKDLKPNKFDDLIAMNALYRPGPLEYIPSFVDRKNGKEKISYDLPIMENYLKQTYGITVYQEQVMLLSQELAGFSKGEADVLRKAMGKKIFSLLEELKPKFLNGGEQNGHPRDILEKIWKDWEAFASYAFNKSHSTCYAWIAYQTAYLKANYPAEYMAAVLSNNMNDIKQVSFFMEECRRMGIEVLGPDVNESFYKFTVNDRGSIRFGMGAIKGIGRSAVQTIVESRKEKPFSSIFDLTQRVDLRAANKKSFESLVLAGGFDSLSGAHRAQYFHHRGDGVTFIEKAIRYGARIQENEKSLQVSLFENDFSSIVSTPNFPECEPWMKLHELKKEKEVVGIYLSAHPLDDFRPAMKHFCNTKLGVLNDLDLLINRELNIGGMIGEVEHRVSSNGKGWAIFSLEDYEESFEFRIFGEEYLKFRHFLSVDNFIYMKTSVREGWLNNETGRRGDPRLVFKSFQQLQDVLTVNTKKITLSIDNNRLDDKLLDYFKKLFKKFKGNHKLEMSFYDEKDEIRLLMPSRKIKVDVNENFLDELENSLIDYKLN
;
A
#
# COMPACT_ATOMS: atom_id res chain seq x y z
N MET A 1 -4.45 11.05 -3.74
CA MET A 1 -4.03 11.92 -4.84
C MET A 1 -4.65 11.46 -6.16
N CYS A 2 -5.90 11.88 -6.39
CA CYS A 2 -6.73 11.37 -7.50
C CYS A 2 -6.50 12.10 -8.85
N ILE A 3 -5.32 12.62 -9.11
CA ILE A 3 -5.05 13.63 -10.13
C ILE A 3 -4.89 13.07 -11.55
N ARG A 4 -4.93 11.74 -11.76
CA ARG A 4 -4.66 11.15 -13.08
C ARG A 4 -5.64 10.04 -13.44
N ASP A 5 -6.93 10.36 -13.43
CA ASP A 5 -7.85 9.57 -14.21
C ASP A 5 -7.63 9.91 -15.70
N ARG A 6 -7.47 8.90 -16.51
CA ARG A 6 -7.20 9.03 -17.97
C ARG A 6 -8.30 9.77 -18.72
N GLY A 7 -9.48 9.93 -18.13
CA GLY A 7 -10.61 10.63 -18.70
C GLY A 7 -10.65 12.13 -18.40
N ARG A 8 -10.07 12.60 -17.27
CA ARG A 8 -10.16 14.00 -16.85
C ARG A 8 -9.62 14.98 -17.89
N SER A 9 -8.45 14.69 -18.47
CA SER A 9 -7.85 15.52 -19.51
C SER A 9 -8.74 15.64 -20.74
N LYS A 10 -9.44 14.57 -21.13
CA LYS A 10 -10.38 14.57 -22.24
C LYS A 10 -11.62 15.43 -21.94
N VAL A 11 -12.11 15.39 -20.68
CA VAL A 11 -13.24 16.23 -20.24
C VAL A 11 -12.83 17.69 -20.25
N ILE A 12 -11.65 18.02 -19.74
CA ILE A 12 -11.12 19.41 -19.80
C ILE A 12 -10.97 19.87 -21.26
N GLN A 13 -10.42 19.02 -22.12
CA GLN A 13 -10.29 19.34 -23.54
C GLN A 13 -11.65 19.60 -24.19
N TYR A 14 -12.64 18.76 -23.91
CA TYR A 14 -14.02 18.99 -24.39
C TYR A 14 -14.58 20.35 -23.93
N VAL A 15 -14.31 20.75 -22.69
CA VAL A 15 -14.76 22.05 -22.17
C VAL A 15 -14.05 23.20 -22.88
N ILE A 16 -12.75 23.06 -23.15
CA ILE A 16 -11.98 24.04 -23.91
C ILE A 16 -12.53 24.16 -25.37
N ASP A 17 -12.75 23.04 -26.03
CA ASP A 17 -13.27 23.01 -27.40
C ASP A 17 -14.68 23.63 -27.49
N LYS A 18 -15.48 23.48 -26.43
CA LYS A 18 -16.86 23.98 -26.35
C LYS A 18 -16.95 25.46 -26.04
N TYR A 19 -16.14 25.97 -25.13
CA TYR A 19 -16.27 27.34 -24.61
C TYR A 19 -15.14 28.30 -25.06
N GLY A 20 -14.00 27.78 -25.45
CA GLY A 20 -12.80 28.51 -25.85
C GLY A 20 -11.73 28.52 -24.76
N SER A 21 -10.48 28.55 -25.18
CA SER A 21 -9.31 28.53 -24.27
C SER A 21 -9.17 29.79 -23.42
N ASN A 22 -9.71 30.92 -23.88
CA ASN A 22 -9.72 32.19 -23.15
C ASN A 22 -10.85 32.32 -22.12
N GLN A 23 -11.83 31.40 -22.16
CA GLN A 23 -12.98 31.37 -21.24
C GLN A 23 -12.86 30.28 -20.16
N VAL A 24 -11.83 29.44 -20.24
CA VAL A 24 -11.63 28.31 -19.32
C VAL A 24 -10.31 28.48 -18.56
N ALA A 25 -10.35 28.46 -17.25
CA ALA A 25 -9.15 28.49 -16.40
C ALA A 25 -9.20 27.48 -15.27
N GLN A 26 -8.04 27.02 -14.83
CA GLN A 26 -7.89 26.25 -13.62
C GLN A 26 -7.77 27.20 -12.42
N ILE A 27 -8.15 26.71 -11.22
CA ILE A 27 -8.03 27.51 -10.00
C ILE A 27 -6.61 27.35 -9.42
N ILE A 28 -5.99 28.46 -9.01
CA ILE A 28 -4.69 28.44 -8.34
C ILE A 28 -4.82 27.84 -6.92
N THR A 29 -3.73 27.26 -6.44
CA THR A 29 -3.56 26.95 -5.02
C THR A 29 -2.29 27.59 -4.50
N TYR A 30 -2.37 28.16 -3.31
CA TYR A 30 -1.23 28.73 -2.61
C TYR A 30 -0.74 27.74 -1.55
N GLY A 31 0.40 27.10 -1.82
CA GLY A 31 1.06 26.23 -0.87
C GLY A 31 1.67 27.04 0.26
N LYS A 32 1.24 26.76 1.51
CA LYS A 32 1.80 27.37 2.72
C LYS A 32 2.82 26.44 3.37
N MET A 33 3.79 27.00 4.06
CA MET A 33 4.74 26.25 4.87
C MET A 33 4.02 25.64 6.07
N ALA A 34 3.79 24.33 6.06
CA ALA A 34 3.27 23.59 7.20
C ALA A 34 4.41 23.28 8.20
N ALA A 35 4.09 22.89 9.42
CA ALA A 35 5.05 22.64 10.50
C ALA A 35 6.27 21.78 10.06
N LYS A 36 6.02 20.60 9.48
CA LYS A 36 7.11 19.70 9.05
C LYS A 36 7.94 20.24 7.88
N SER A 37 7.33 20.97 6.94
CA SER A 37 8.05 21.59 5.83
C SER A 37 8.86 22.80 6.30
N SER A 38 8.32 23.60 7.22
CA SER A 38 9.06 24.72 7.82
C SER A 38 10.32 24.21 8.51
N ILE A 39 10.24 23.16 9.32
CA ILE A 39 11.41 22.56 9.98
C ILE A 39 12.44 22.08 8.94
N ARG A 40 11.99 21.35 7.89
CA ARG A 40 12.91 20.81 6.87
C ARG A 40 13.59 21.90 6.05
N ASP A 41 12.86 22.91 5.64
CA ASP A 41 13.42 23.99 4.83
C ASP A 41 14.36 24.86 5.68
N THR A 42 13.99 25.16 6.94
CA THR A 42 14.85 25.90 7.88
C THR A 42 16.12 25.12 8.22
N GLY A 43 15.99 23.82 8.52
CA GLY A 43 17.14 22.96 8.83
C GLY A 43 18.12 22.89 7.66
N ARG A 44 17.64 22.84 6.43
CA ARG A 44 18.49 22.90 5.22
C ARG A 44 19.24 24.20 5.09
N VAL A 45 18.60 25.32 5.40
CA VAL A 45 19.24 26.66 5.33
C VAL A 45 20.27 26.86 6.44
N LEU A 46 20.04 26.28 7.61
CA LEU A 46 20.95 26.34 8.75
C LEU A 46 22.00 25.21 8.76
N ASP A 47 22.10 24.42 7.69
CA ASP A 47 23.03 23.28 7.56
C ASP A 47 22.86 22.18 8.64
N LEU A 48 21.66 22.06 9.22
CA LEU A 48 21.34 20.90 10.05
C LEU A 48 21.26 19.63 9.18
N SER A 49 21.82 18.52 9.65
CA SER A 49 21.84 17.29 8.87
C SER A 49 20.43 16.83 8.46
N LEU A 50 20.30 16.19 7.28
CA LEU A 50 19.01 15.70 6.80
C LEU A 50 18.35 14.73 7.79
N ASN A 51 19.16 13.88 8.42
CA ASN A 51 18.66 12.90 9.39
C ASN A 51 18.14 13.57 10.67
N ASP A 52 18.87 14.54 11.21
CA ASP A 52 18.45 15.27 12.41
C ASP A 52 17.23 16.14 12.11
N THR A 53 17.22 16.80 10.95
CA THR A 53 16.08 17.60 10.48
C THR A 53 14.82 16.74 10.35
N ASP A 54 14.93 15.56 9.75
CA ASP A 54 13.80 14.62 9.59
C ASP A 54 13.34 14.04 10.93
N ARG A 55 14.27 13.75 11.83
CA ARG A 55 13.97 13.31 13.19
C ARG A 55 13.13 14.35 13.95
N VAL A 56 13.58 15.59 13.94
CA VAL A 56 12.84 16.68 14.58
C VAL A 56 11.46 16.89 13.93
N ALA A 57 11.39 16.88 12.60
CA ALA A 57 10.12 17.04 11.88
C ALA A 57 9.11 15.92 12.17
N LYS A 58 9.56 14.68 12.38
CA LYS A 58 8.71 13.53 12.73
C LYS A 58 8.08 13.62 14.13
N LEU A 59 8.66 14.42 15.03
CA LEU A 59 8.08 14.66 16.36
C LEU A 59 6.79 15.49 16.30
N VAL A 60 6.56 16.22 15.22
CA VAL A 60 5.31 16.98 15.03
C VAL A 60 4.17 16.02 14.66
N PRO A 61 3.07 15.93 15.44
CA PRO A 61 1.88 15.18 15.07
C PRO A 61 1.29 15.68 13.76
N ASN A 62 0.58 14.79 13.05
CA ASN A 62 -0.07 15.19 11.81
C ASN A 62 -1.16 16.24 12.10
N MET A 63 -1.33 17.19 11.19
CA MET A 63 -2.33 18.28 11.26
C MET A 63 -2.09 19.32 12.38
N LEU A 64 -1.05 19.20 13.19
CA LEU A 64 -0.78 20.15 14.26
C LEU A 64 0.23 21.23 13.80
N MET A 65 -0.04 22.48 14.14
CA MET A 65 0.83 23.62 13.84
C MET A 65 1.83 23.86 14.97
N LEU A 66 3.04 24.25 14.66
CA LEU A 66 4.05 24.65 15.66
C LEU A 66 3.53 25.75 16.58
N LYS A 67 2.81 26.72 16.00
CA LYS A 67 2.18 27.81 16.76
C LYS A 67 1.26 27.27 17.87
N ASN A 68 0.47 26.22 17.57
CA ASN A 68 -0.43 25.60 18.54
C ASN A 68 0.34 24.78 19.58
N ILE A 69 1.38 24.03 19.15
CA ILE A 69 2.23 23.25 20.05
C ILE A 69 2.90 24.13 21.10
N PHE A 70 3.51 25.23 20.66
CA PHE A 70 4.26 26.11 21.54
C PHE A 70 3.40 27.16 22.24
N GLY A 71 2.16 27.37 21.79
CA GLY A 71 1.22 28.33 22.39
C GLY A 71 0.23 27.72 23.38
N SER A 72 0.15 26.39 23.43
CA SER A 72 -0.78 25.70 24.36
C SER A 72 -0.04 25.14 25.57
N ASP A 73 -0.74 25.15 26.70
CA ASP A 73 -0.23 24.54 27.92
C ASP A 73 -0.22 22.99 27.82
N ASP A 74 0.66 22.32 28.58
CA ASP A 74 0.84 20.88 28.54
C ASP A 74 -0.41 20.11 29.00
N LYS A 75 -1.22 20.71 29.89
CA LYS A 75 -2.47 20.11 30.36
C LYS A 75 -3.46 19.96 29.20
N LYS A 76 -3.66 21.02 28.43
CA LYS A 76 -4.52 21.03 27.24
C LYS A 76 -4.01 20.08 26.15
N LEU A 77 -2.71 20.08 25.87
CA LEU A 77 -2.10 19.18 24.91
C LEU A 77 -2.25 17.70 25.31
N LYS A 78 -2.20 17.41 26.60
CA LYS A 78 -2.41 16.04 27.13
C LYS A 78 -3.86 15.58 27.02
N GLU A 79 -4.82 16.51 27.08
CA GLU A 79 -6.24 16.22 26.87
C GLU A 79 -6.56 16.02 25.38
N ASP A 80 -5.95 16.83 24.50
CA ASP A 80 -6.25 16.86 23.07
C ASP A 80 -5.51 15.79 22.26
N LEU A 81 -4.36 15.28 22.75
CA LEU A 81 -3.49 14.38 22.02
C LEU A 81 -3.46 12.98 22.62
N ARG A 82 -3.22 11.99 21.76
CA ARG A 82 -2.94 10.63 22.21
C ARG A 82 -1.63 10.59 23.02
N SER A 83 -1.49 9.62 23.90
CA SER A 83 -0.33 9.52 24.80
C SER A 83 1.01 9.49 24.05
N ASP A 84 1.09 8.81 22.90
CA ASP A 84 2.27 8.77 22.03
C ASP A 84 2.56 10.12 21.35
N GLU A 85 1.52 10.82 20.93
CA GLU A 85 1.64 12.16 20.32
C GLU A 85 2.06 13.21 21.36
N PHE A 86 1.51 13.14 22.57
CA PHE A 86 1.90 14.03 23.65
C PHE A 86 3.38 13.85 24.03
N LEU A 87 3.88 12.60 24.10
CA LEU A 87 5.31 12.32 24.36
C LEU A 87 6.20 12.94 23.26
N ARG A 88 5.83 12.81 21.99
CA ARG A 88 6.55 13.43 20.88
C ARG A 88 6.57 14.95 20.97
N VAL A 89 5.44 15.56 21.28
CA VAL A 89 5.32 17.03 21.46
C VAL A 89 6.14 17.51 22.66
N SER A 90 6.14 16.77 23.77
CA SER A 90 6.97 17.08 24.94
C SER A 90 8.47 17.03 24.61
N LYS A 91 8.90 16.04 23.82
CA LYS A 91 10.28 15.95 23.32
C LYS A 91 10.60 17.14 22.38
N LEU A 92 9.68 17.53 21.50
CA LEU A 92 9.84 18.68 20.62
C LEU A 92 9.99 20.00 21.39
N LYS A 93 9.18 20.22 22.45
CA LYS A 93 9.28 21.38 23.33
C LYS A 93 10.63 21.39 24.08
N SER A 94 11.10 20.24 24.53
CA SER A 94 12.40 20.09 25.16
C SER A 94 13.55 20.47 24.21
N ILE A 95 13.52 20.05 22.94
CA ILE A 95 14.52 20.46 21.94
C ILE A 95 14.48 21.96 21.74
N ALA A 96 13.31 22.55 21.55
CA ALA A 96 13.14 23.98 21.32
C ALA A 96 13.65 24.87 22.47
N ALA A 97 13.66 24.35 23.72
CA ALA A 97 14.20 25.04 24.88
C ALA A 97 15.73 25.06 24.92
N GLY A 98 16.42 24.36 24.02
CA GLY A 98 17.88 24.32 23.93
C GLY A 98 18.49 25.56 23.28
N ALA A 99 19.84 25.56 23.21
CA ALA A 99 20.64 26.58 22.56
C ALA A 99 21.40 26.03 21.33
N ASP A 100 21.15 24.80 20.95
CA ASP A 100 21.78 24.11 19.83
C ASP A 100 21.11 24.46 18.48
N LEU A 101 21.68 23.95 17.40
CA LEU A 101 21.20 24.21 16.03
C LEU A 101 19.78 23.66 15.80
N GLU A 102 19.39 22.58 16.47
CA GLU A 102 18.04 22.03 16.41
C GLU A 102 17.02 23.01 17.04
N ALA A 103 17.37 23.58 18.19
CA ALA A 103 16.55 24.59 18.86
C ALA A 103 16.39 25.85 18.00
N GLU A 104 17.48 26.31 17.37
CA GLU A 104 17.42 27.46 16.45
C GLU A 104 16.57 27.14 15.23
N THR A 105 16.72 25.94 14.64
CA THR A 105 15.88 25.49 13.54
C THR A 105 14.39 25.54 13.90
N LEU A 106 14.00 25.12 15.09
CA LEU A 106 12.60 25.16 15.55
C LEU A 106 12.10 26.60 15.77
N ARG A 107 12.93 27.49 16.32
CA ARG A 107 12.57 28.91 16.50
C ARG A 107 12.28 29.57 15.16
N GLN A 108 13.17 29.40 14.18
CA GLN A 108 13.00 29.97 12.84
C GLN A 108 11.85 29.31 12.06
N ALA A 109 11.70 27.99 12.17
CA ALA A 109 10.59 27.27 11.55
C ALA A 109 9.22 27.76 12.04
N LYS A 110 9.10 28.11 13.34
CA LYS A 110 7.88 28.69 13.92
C LYS A 110 7.53 30.04 13.31
N VAL A 111 8.53 30.86 12.97
CA VAL A 111 8.33 32.19 12.31
C VAL A 111 7.86 31.99 10.86
N LEU A 112 8.45 31.03 10.17
CA LEU A 112 8.15 30.76 8.76
C LEU A 112 6.85 29.98 8.54
N GLU A 113 6.34 29.27 9.55
CA GLU A 113 5.11 28.51 9.44
C GLU A 113 3.92 29.39 9.02
N GLY A 114 3.17 28.94 8.01
CA GLY A 114 2.03 29.65 7.44
C GLY A 114 2.39 30.62 6.31
N SER A 115 3.66 30.94 6.10
CA SER A 115 4.11 31.74 4.96
C SER A 115 3.86 31.03 3.64
N LEU A 116 3.65 31.79 2.56
CA LEU A 116 3.49 31.24 1.21
C LEU A 116 4.84 30.65 0.74
N ARG A 117 4.77 29.47 0.16
CA ARG A 117 5.95 28.73 -0.33
C ARG A 117 5.97 28.61 -1.85
N ASN A 118 4.86 28.21 -2.43
CA ASN A 118 4.73 28.01 -3.87
C ASN A 118 3.27 28.18 -4.31
N THR A 119 3.09 28.26 -5.61
CA THR A 119 1.79 28.16 -6.27
C THR A 119 1.64 26.77 -6.89
N GLY A 120 0.42 26.29 -6.98
CA GLY A 120 0.04 25.06 -7.66
C GLY A 120 -1.30 25.22 -8.35
N ILE A 121 -1.80 24.14 -8.90
CA ILE A 121 -3.10 24.08 -9.56
C ILE A 121 -4.05 23.26 -8.70
N HIS A 122 -5.29 23.75 -8.53
CA HIS A 122 -6.32 23.03 -7.80
C HIS A 122 -6.64 21.70 -8.48
N ALA A 123 -6.78 20.64 -7.67
CA ALA A 123 -6.89 19.26 -8.17
C ALA A 123 -8.12 19.02 -9.08
N CYS A 124 -9.22 19.75 -8.86
CA CYS A 124 -10.48 19.52 -9.57
C CYS A 124 -11.13 20.79 -10.14
N GLY A 125 -10.96 21.94 -9.47
CA GLY A 125 -11.69 23.16 -9.80
C GLY A 125 -11.30 23.79 -11.13
N VAL A 126 -12.29 24.02 -11.99
CA VAL A 126 -12.19 24.71 -13.26
C VAL A 126 -13.25 25.83 -13.28
N ILE A 127 -12.86 26.98 -13.75
CA ILE A 127 -13.76 28.12 -13.96
C ILE A 127 -14.08 28.22 -15.44
N ILE A 128 -15.35 28.50 -15.75
CA ILE A 128 -15.85 28.78 -17.09
C ILE A 128 -16.57 30.12 -17.03
N THR A 129 -16.14 31.08 -17.85
CA THR A 129 -16.74 32.42 -17.94
C THR A 129 -17.53 32.61 -19.21
N PRO A 130 -18.53 33.51 -19.22
CA PRO A 130 -19.32 33.81 -20.42
C PRO A 130 -18.55 34.58 -21.49
N GLY A 131 -17.47 35.27 -21.11
CA GLY A 131 -16.55 36.04 -21.96
C GLY A 131 -15.12 35.74 -21.64
N ASP A 132 -14.20 36.61 -22.07
CA ASP A 132 -12.77 36.44 -21.76
C ASP A 132 -12.51 36.43 -20.25
N MET A 133 -11.74 35.46 -19.78
CA MET A 133 -11.46 35.26 -18.35
C MET A 133 -10.87 36.48 -17.68
N THR A 134 -10.06 37.26 -18.41
CA THR A 134 -9.37 38.43 -17.89
C THR A 134 -10.29 39.60 -17.56
N GLU A 135 -11.53 39.61 -18.08
CA GLU A 135 -12.58 40.58 -17.74
C GLU A 135 -13.20 40.30 -16.36
N TYR A 136 -13.06 39.09 -15.83
CA TYR A 136 -13.69 38.65 -14.58
C TYR A 136 -12.70 38.48 -13.44
N VAL A 137 -11.49 37.99 -13.73
CA VAL A 137 -10.49 37.64 -12.71
C VAL A 137 -9.08 37.77 -13.28
N PRO A 138 -8.09 38.26 -12.50
CA PRO A 138 -6.71 38.19 -12.91
C PRO A 138 -6.24 36.76 -13.08
N VAL A 139 -5.48 36.53 -14.16
CA VAL A 139 -4.98 35.23 -14.53
C VAL A 139 -3.46 35.16 -14.49
N ALA A 140 -2.92 33.94 -14.39
CA ALA A 140 -1.51 33.63 -14.49
C ALA A 140 -1.32 32.39 -15.38
N THR A 141 -0.08 32.15 -15.82
CA THR A 141 0.33 30.90 -16.45
C THR A 141 0.94 29.97 -15.39
N ALA A 142 0.78 28.67 -15.58
CA ALA A 142 1.40 27.65 -14.73
C ALA A 142 2.34 26.76 -15.54
N LYS A 143 3.45 26.36 -14.94
CA LYS A 143 4.51 25.58 -15.61
C LYS A 143 4.01 24.27 -16.24
N ASP A 144 2.99 23.66 -15.64
CA ASP A 144 2.47 22.33 -16.03
C ASP A 144 1.07 22.40 -16.67
N SER A 145 0.66 23.56 -17.21
CA SER A 145 -0.65 23.75 -17.85
C SER A 145 -0.57 24.73 -19.01
N ASP A 146 -1.19 24.34 -20.13
CA ASP A 146 -1.40 25.23 -21.27
C ASP A 146 -2.60 26.17 -21.07
N LEU A 147 -3.38 25.98 -19.97
CA LEU A 147 -4.50 26.82 -19.61
C LEU A 147 -4.09 27.95 -18.67
N PHE A 148 -4.82 29.04 -18.71
CA PHE A 148 -4.77 30.04 -17.65
C PHE A 148 -5.10 29.46 -16.28
N VAL A 149 -4.51 30.06 -15.25
CA VAL A 149 -4.82 29.76 -13.85
C VAL A 149 -5.31 31.06 -13.23
N THR A 150 -6.46 31.02 -12.53
CA THR A 150 -6.97 32.21 -11.82
C THR A 150 -5.99 32.60 -10.71
N GLN A 151 -5.80 33.91 -10.46
CA GLN A 151 -5.00 34.37 -9.32
C GLN A 151 -5.81 34.40 -8.01
N PHE A 152 -7.12 34.23 -8.09
CA PHE A 152 -8.00 33.98 -6.94
C PHE A 152 -8.04 32.49 -6.68
N ASP A 153 -7.80 32.11 -5.44
CA ASP A 153 -7.85 30.71 -5.01
C ASP A 153 -9.29 30.25 -4.68
N ASN A 154 -9.41 29.00 -4.30
CA ASN A 154 -10.71 28.39 -3.97
C ASN A 154 -11.46 29.08 -2.82
N SER A 155 -10.80 29.88 -1.99
CA SER A 155 -11.44 30.56 -0.85
C SER A 155 -12.19 31.84 -1.25
N VAL A 156 -11.80 32.46 -2.38
CA VAL A 156 -12.33 33.77 -2.79
C VAL A 156 -12.95 33.76 -4.20
N VAL A 157 -12.75 32.73 -5.00
CA VAL A 157 -13.19 32.69 -6.40
C VAL A 157 -14.72 32.74 -6.53
N GLU A 158 -15.46 32.14 -5.60
CA GLU A 158 -16.92 32.18 -5.58
C GLU A 158 -17.44 33.57 -5.13
N ASP A 159 -16.77 34.23 -4.20
CA ASP A 159 -17.10 35.60 -3.75
C ASP A 159 -16.88 36.63 -4.86
N ALA A 160 -15.97 36.33 -5.81
CA ALA A 160 -15.80 37.12 -7.03
C ALA A 160 -16.91 36.89 -8.08
N GLY A 161 -17.95 36.12 -7.76
CA GLY A 161 -19.09 35.84 -8.64
C GLY A 161 -18.85 34.73 -9.68
N LEU A 162 -17.76 33.96 -9.56
CA LEU A 162 -17.42 32.90 -10.48
C LEU A 162 -17.94 31.55 -10.01
N LEU A 163 -18.41 30.71 -10.92
CA LEU A 163 -18.89 29.38 -10.63
C LEU A 163 -17.77 28.35 -10.81
N LYS A 164 -17.43 27.66 -9.71
CA LYS A 164 -16.47 26.56 -9.71
C LYS A 164 -17.10 25.26 -10.19
N MET A 165 -16.57 24.69 -11.27
CA MET A 165 -16.89 23.35 -11.74
C MET A 165 -15.86 22.34 -11.28
N ASP A 166 -16.28 21.27 -10.63
CA ASP A 166 -15.36 20.25 -10.12
C ASP A 166 -15.23 19.07 -11.10
N PHE A 167 -14.08 18.97 -11.75
CA PHE A 167 -13.72 17.84 -12.60
C PHE A 167 -12.70 16.96 -11.88
N LEU A 168 -13.19 16.09 -11.02
CA LEU A 168 -12.37 15.16 -10.24
C LEU A 168 -12.60 13.73 -10.73
N GLY A 169 -11.55 13.11 -11.25
CA GLY A 169 -11.56 11.69 -11.63
C GLY A 169 -11.39 10.79 -10.40
N LEU A 170 -12.07 9.65 -10.39
CA LEU A 170 -11.93 8.60 -9.39
C LEU A 170 -11.23 7.40 -10.03
N LYS A 171 -9.98 7.12 -9.63
CA LYS A 171 -9.18 5.98 -10.13
C LYS A 171 -9.93 4.65 -10.04
N THR A 172 -10.74 4.47 -9.00
CA THR A 172 -11.50 3.25 -8.77
C THR A 172 -12.49 2.94 -9.90
N LEU A 173 -13.10 3.96 -10.51
CA LEU A 173 -13.98 3.74 -11.68
C LEU A 173 -13.21 3.22 -12.90
N THR A 174 -11.96 3.66 -13.08
CA THR A 174 -11.07 3.10 -14.10
C THR A 174 -10.69 1.65 -13.76
N LEU A 175 -10.44 1.37 -12.49
CA LEU A 175 -10.17 0.00 -12.00
C LEU A 175 -11.35 -0.94 -12.30
N ILE A 176 -12.58 -0.54 -11.95
CA ILE A 176 -13.80 -1.31 -12.24
C ILE A 176 -13.92 -1.56 -13.75
N LYS A 177 -13.75 -0.52 -14.57
CA LYS A 177 -13.81 -0.62 -16.03
C LYS A 177 -12.74 -1.56 -16.60
N ASP A 178 -11.51 -1.47 -16.12
CA ASP A 178 -10.42 -2.36 -16.55
C ASP A 178 -10.71 -3.81 -16.14
N THR A 179 -11.24 -4.05 -14.94
CA THR A 179 -11.64 -5.38 -14.47
C THR A 179 -12.74 -5.99 -15.34
N VAL A 180 -13.80 -5.22 -15.59
CA VAL A 180 -14.92 -5.68 -16.46
C VAL A 180 -14.43 -6.04 -17.85
N LYS A 181 -13.49 -5.27 -18.42
CA LYS A 181 -12.87 -5.64 -19.69
C LYS A 181 -12.10 -6.94 -19.63
N LEU A 182 -11.32 -7.18 -18.58
CA LEU A 182 -10.57 -8.43 -18.42
C LEU A 182 -11.53 -9.64 -18.31
N ILE A 183 -12.63 -9.46 -17.57
CA ILE A 183 -13.68 -10.48 -17.44
C ILE A 183 -14.32 -10.76 -18.80
N GLY A 184 -14.69 -9.71 -19.56
CA GLY A 184 -15.25 -9.86 -20.90
C GLY A 184 -14.33 -10.63 -21.85
N TYR A 185 -13.02 -10.32 -21.84
CA TYR A 185 -12.04 -11.02 -22.65
C TYR A 185 -11.88 -12.51 -22.27
N ARG A 186 -11.95 -12.82 -20.98
CA ARG A 186 -11.61 -14.15 -20.51
C ARG A 186 -12.81 -15.10 -20.42
N HIS A 187 -13.96 -14.57 -20.05
CA HIS A 187 -15.16 -15.36 -19.78
C HIS A 187 -16.26 -15.18 -20.85
N ASP A 188 -16.05 -14.28 -21.82
CA ASP A 188 -17.05 -13.90 -22.83
C ASP A 188 -18.39 -13.41 -22.21
N ILE A 189 -18.27 -12.68 -21.08
CA ILE A 189 -19.42 -12.17 -20.31
C ILE A 189 -19.40 -10.63 -20.37
N GLU A 190 -20.51 -10.04 -20.75
CA GLU A 190 -20.72 -8.61 -20.62
C GLU A 190 -21.29 -8.27 -19.25
N LEU A 191 -20.48 -7.65 -18.38
CA LEU A 191 -20.88 -7.20 -17.06
C LEU A 191 -21.19 -5.70 -17.07
N ASN A 192 -22.34 -5.34 -16.48
CA ASN A 192 -22.64 -3.96 -16.13
C ASN A 192 -22.52 -3.79 -14.60
N PRO A 193 -21.54 -3.02 -14.08
CA PRO A 193 -21.37 -2.79 -12.66
C PRO A 193 -22.60 -2.20 -11.96
N ASP A 194 -23.44 -1.44 -12.67
CA ASP A 194 -24.64 -0.84 -12.08
C ASP A 194 -25.76 -1.88 -11.79
N ASN A 195 -25.64 -3.06 -12.39
CA ASN A 195 -26.61 -4.16 -12.22
C ASN A 195 -26.11 -5.27 -11.26
N PHE A 196 -25.03 -5.05 -10.51
CA PHE A 196 -24.56 -6.05 -9.56
C PHE A 196 -25.63 -6.32 -8.48
N PRO A 197 -25.88 -7.61 -8.14
CA PRO A 197 -26.85 -7.94 -7.10
C PRO A 197 -26.38 -7.46 -5.74
N ILE A 198 -27.21 -6.65 -5.07
CA ILE A 198 -26.86 -6.02 -3.79
C ILE A 198 -26.84 -6.99 -2.60
N ASN A 199 -27.26 -8.21 -2.79
CA ASN A 199 -27.38 -9.26 -1.78
C ASN A 199 -26.45 -10.46 -2.04
N ASP A 200 -25.34 -10.25 -2.76
CA ASP A 200 -24.37 -11.32 -3.04
C ASP A 200 -23.66 -11.77 -1.75
N SER A 201 -23.83 -13.04 -1.36
CA SER A 201 -23.29 -13.60 -0.13
C SER A 201 -21.76 -13.59 -0.08
N LYS A 202 -21.09 -13.94 -1.20
CA LYS A 202 -19.63 -13.93 -1.28
C LYS A 202 -19.02 -12.56 -1.02
N THR A 203 -19.69 -11.51 -1.52
CA THR A 203 -19.29 -10.13 -1.31
C THR A 203 -19.38 -9.74 0.17
N TYR A 204 -20.48 -10.09 0.86
CA TYR A 204 -20.59 -9.82 2.30
C TYR A 204 -19.62 -10.65 3.14
N GLU A 205 -19.39 -11.90 2.80
CA GLU A 205 -18.40 -12.75 3.46
C GLU A 205 -16.98 -12.13 3.39
N LEU A 206 -16.61 -11.57 2.22
CA LEU A 206 -15.34 -10.85 2.07
C LEU A 206 -15.25 -9.67 3.04
N PHE A 207 -16.31 -8.87 3.18
CA PHE A 207 -16.35 -7.78 4.16
C PHE A 207 -16.30 -8.32 5.60
N GLN A 208 -17.02 -9.40 5.92
CA GLN A 208 -17.06 -9.99 7.26
C GLN A 208 -15.71 -10.56 7.69
N ARG A 209 -14.93 -11.14 6.76
CA ARG A 209 -13.56 -11.58 7.00
C ARG A 209 -12.56 -10.42 7.05
N GLY A 210 -12.97 -9.19 6.70
CA GLY A 210 -12.10 -8.02 6.62
C GLY A 210 -11.01 -8.14 5.55
N GLU A 211 -11.24 -8.92 4.50
CA GLU A 211 -10.31 -9.16 3.40
C GLU A 211 -10.40 -8.06 2.34
N THR A 212 -10.40 -6.82 2.80
CA THR A 212 -10.77 -5.64 2.01
C THR A 212 -9.58 -4.85 1.47
N VAL A 213 -8.39 -5.46 1.38
CA VAL A 213 -7.25 -4.89 0.67
C VAL A 213 -7.64 -4.62 -0.79
N GLY A 214 -7.36 -3.41 -1.26
CA GLY A 214 -7.75 -2.95 -2.60
C GLY A 214 -9.23 -2.58 -2.76
N ILE A 215 -10.07 -2.68 -1.72
CA ILE A 215 -11.47 -2.26 -1.75
C ILE A 215 -11.58 -0.78 -1.44
N PHE A 216 -12.24 -0.05 -2.31
CA PHE A 216 -12.39 1.40 -2.21
C PHE A 216 -12.92 1.83 -0.83
N GLN A 217 -12.20 2.71 -0.14
CA GLN A 217 -12.51 3.26 1.19
C GLN A 217 -12.52 2.27 2.37
N TYR A 218 -12.40 0.95 2.15
CA TYR A 218 -12.52 -0.07 3.20
C TYR A 218 -11.23 -0.84 3.47
N GLU A 219 -10.11 -0.43 2.86
CA GLU A 219 -8.84 -1.19 2.89
C GLU A 219 -7.97 -0.93 4.13
N SER A 220 -8.21 0.12 4.92
CA SER A 220 -7.37 0.42 6.08
C SER A 220 -7.49 -0.64 7.18
N ALA A 221 -6.39 -0.92 7.90
CA ALA A 221 -6.36 -1.92 8.97
C ALA A 221 -7.41 -1.68 10.06
N GLY A 222 -7.68 -0.41 10.41
CA GLY A 222 -8.73 -0.06 11.37
C GLY A 222 -10.13 -0.37 10.84
N MET A 223 -10.40 -0.07 9.57
CA MET A 223 -11.69 -0.42 8.94
C MET A 223 -11.87 -1.94 8.85
N GLN A 224 -10.82 -2.68 8.48
CA GLN A 224 -10.85 -4.15 8.44
C GLN A 224 -11.20 -4.76 9.79
N LYS A 225 -10.66 -4.21 10.88
CA LYS A 225 -11.01 -4.63 12.24
C LYS A 225 -12.50 -4.43 12.53
N TYR A 226 -13.01 -3.23 12.29
CA TYR A 226 -14.43 -2.93 12.55
C TYR A 226 -15.37 -3.73 11.65
N LEU A 227 -14.99 -4.06 10.42
CA LEU A 227 -15.80 -4.93 9.55
C LEU A 227 -15.91 -6.35 10.10
N LYS A 228 -14.83 -6.89 10.67
CA LYS A 228 -14.85 -8.21 11.34
C LYS A 228 -15.78 -8.21 12.55
N ASP A 229 -15.80 -7.13 13.32
CA ASP A 229 -16.65 -6.99 14.49
C ASP A 229 -18.12 -6.76 14.10
N LEU A 230 -18.36 -5.94 13.07
CA LEU A 230 -19.68 -5.59 12.57
C LEU A 230 -20.37 -6.76 11.85
N LYS A 231 -19.62 -7.55 11.08
CA LYS A 231 -20.14 -8.62 10.21
C LYS A 231 -21.29 -8.12 9.31
N PRO A 232 -21.02 -7.17 8.40
CA PRO A 232 -22.06 -6.57 7.57
C PRO A 232 -22.78 -7.63 6.73
N ASN A 233 -24.12 -7.53 6.65
CA ASN A 233 -24.95 -8.45 5.88
C ASN A 233 -26.02 -7.73 5.03
N LYS A 234 -26.02 -6.41 5.07
CA LYS A 234 -26.89 -5.55 4.25
C LYS A 234 -26.14 -4.29 3.84
N PHE A 235 -26.59 -3.68 2.77
CA PHE A 235 -25.94 -2.51 2.18
C PHE A 235 -25.95 -1.29 3.11
N ASP A 236 -27.00 -1.12 3.92
CA ASP A 236 -27.10 -0.04 4.93
C ASP A 236 -25.94 -0.08 5.94
N ASP A 237 -25.44 -1.27 6.28
CA ASP A 237 -24.30 -1.40 7.18
C ASP A 237 -23.02 -0.79 6.58
N LEU A 238 -22.84 -0.97 5.28
CA LEU A 238 -21.70 -0.38 4.56
C LEU A 238 -21.86 1.15 4.48
N ILE A 239 -23.05 1.65 4.17
CA ILE A 239 -23.32 3.10 4.15
C ILE A 239 -22.99 3.72 5.51
N ALA A 240 -23.46 3.10 6.61
CA ALA A 240 -23.21 3.60 7.95
C ALA A 240 -21.73 3.58 8.32
N MET A 241 -21.01 2.50 8.00
CA MET A 241 -19.57 2.41 8.28
C MET A 241 -18.76 3.46 7.56
N ASN A 242 -19.08 3.77 6.30
CA ASN A 242 -18.42 4.84 5.56
C ASN A 242 -18.66 6.22 6.21
N ALA A 243 -19.82 6.45 6.79
CA ALA A 243 -20.13 7.68 7.50
C ALA A 243 -19.48 7.77 8.89
N LEU A 244 -19.40 6.65 9.62
CA LEU A 244 -18.90 6.58 11.00
C LEU A 244 -17.37 6.50 11.09
N TYR A 245 -16.69 5.85 10.13
CA TYR A 245 -15.23 5.67 10.19
C TYR A 245 -14.48 6.95 9.84
N ARG A 246 -14.53 7.93 10.73
CA ARG A 246 -13.86 9.24 10.62
C ARG A 246 -13.56 9.78 12.02
N PRO A 247 -12.56 10.68 12.16
CA PRO A 247 -12.36 11.41 13.43
C PRO A 247 -13.64 12.08 13.90
N GLY A 248 -14.02 11.88 15.14
CA GLY A 248 -15.26 12.30 15.76
C GLY A 248 -16.24 11.13 15.90
N PRO A 249 -16.95 10.69 14.84
CA PRO A 249 -17.96 9.64 14.98
C PRO A 249 -17.41 8.23 15.21
N LEU A 250 -16.09 8.04 15.15
CA LEU A 250 -15.43 6.76 15.41
C LEU A 250 -15.81 6.15 16.78
N GLU A 251 -16.08 7.00 17.77
CA GLU A 251 -16.49 6.59 19.12
C GLU A 251 -17.84 5.88 19.18
N TYR A 252 -18.71 6.10 18.19
CA TYR A 252 -20.03 5.46 18.12
C TYR A 252 -20.00 4.07 17.46
N ILE A 253 -18.91 3.69 16.80
CA ILE A 253 -18.81 2.39 16.11
C ILE A 253 -18.98 1.20 17.07
N PRO A 254 -18.38 1.16 18.27
CA PRO A 254 -18.60 0.05 19.20
C PRO A 254 -20.08 -0.15 19.53
N SER A 255 -20.80 0.90 19.89
CA SER A 255 -22.24 0.81 20.18
C SER A 255 -23.06 0.42 18.94
N PHE A 256 -22.71 0.94 17.77
CA PHE A 256 -23.34 0.53 16.50
C PHE A 256 -23.16 -0.97 16.24
N VAL A 257 -21.97 -1.51 16.44
CA VAL A 257 -21.65 -2.92 16.31
C VAL A 257 -22.40 -3.78 17.34
N ASP A 258 -22.41 -3.36 18.60
CA ASP A 258 -23.04 -4.11 19.68
C ASP A 258 -24.56 -4.14 19.54
N ARG A 259 -25.20 -3.03 19.12
CA ARG A 259 -26.63 -2.98 18.82
C ARG A 259 -27.02 -3.85 17.62
N LYS A 260 -26.23 -3.81 16.55
CA LYS A 260 -26.41 -4.69 15.39
C LYS A 260 -26.36 -6.17 15.78
N ASN A 261 -25.37 -6.53 16.60
CA ASN A 261 -25.13 -7.92 17.01
C ASN A 261 -26.02 -8.36 18.19
N GLY A 262 -26.93 -7.51 18.67
CA GLY A 262 -27.87 -7.84 19.75
C GLY A 262 -27.26 -7.85 21.16
N LYS A 263 -26.02 -7.37 21.31
CA LYS A 263 -25.34 -7.27 22.62
C LYS A 263 -25.81 -6.05 23.41
N GLU A 264 -26.16 -4.96 22.72
CA GLU A 264 -26.75 -3.76 23.30
C GLU A 264 -28.18 -3.61 22.78
N LYS A 265 -29.12 -3.26 23.67
CA LYS A 265 -30.55 -3.04 23.30
C LYS A 265 -30.66 -1.76 22.48
N ILE A 266 -31.35 -1.84 21.34
CA ILE A 266 -31.71 -0.66 20.55
C ILE A 266 -32.77 0.11 21.33
N SER A 267 -32.55 1.40 21.55
CA SER A 267 -33.47 2.30 22.23
C SER A 267 -33.65 3.59 21.43
N TYR A 268 -34.83 4.16 21.54
CA TYR A 268 -35.18 5.43 20.92
C TYR A 268 -35.71 6.35 22.02
N ASP A 269 -35.32 7.63 22.00
CA ASP A 269 -35.82 8.60 23.00
C ASP A 269 -37.34 8.85 22.87
N LEU A 270 -37.83 8.79 21.65
CA LEU A 270 -39.27 8.80 21.35
C LEU A 270 -39.59 7.65 20.39
N PRO A 271 -40.75 6.94 20.56
CA PRO A 271 -41.07 5.79 19.71
C PRO A 271 -41.09 6.10 18.21
N ILE A 272 -41.50 7.30 17.84
CA ILE A 272 -41.59 7.76 16.44
C ILE A 272 -40.23 7.84 15.77
N MET A 273 -39.15 8.00 16.53
CA MET A 273 -37.76 8.04 15.99
C MET A 273 -37.34 6.71 15.37
N GLU A 274 -37.98 5.59 15.73
CA GLU A 274 -37.71 4.29 15.11
C GLU A 274 -37.86 4.33 13.59
N ASN A 275 -38.84 5.05 13.06
CA ASN A 275 -39.10 5.16 11.62
C ASN A 275 -37.91 5.70 10.85
N TYR A 276 -37.06 6.51 11.48
CA TYR A 276 -35.91 7.19 10.86
C TYR A 276 -34.56 6.61 11.28
N LEU A 277 -34.47 6.00 12.47
CA LEU A 277 -33.20 5.52 13.04
C LEU A 277 -33.07 3.99 13.03
N LYS A 278 -34.08 3.23 12.60
CA LYS A 278 -34.03 1.76 12.55
C LYS A 278 -32.88 1.23 11.70
N GLN A 279 -32.59 1.88 10.57
CA GLN A 279 -31.50 1.50 9.66
C GLN A 279 -30.13 1.66 10.29
N THR A 280 -30.00 2.54 11.29
CA THR A 280 -28.75 2.86 11.99
C THR A 280 -28.79 2.42 13.45
N TYR A 281 -29.66 1.44 13.78
CA TYR A 281 -29.75 0.83 15.12
C TYR A 281 -29.95 1.85 16.25
N GLY A 282 -30.75 2.90 15.99
CA GLY A 282 -31.06 3.96 16.96
C GLY A 282 -29.98 5.03 17.11
N ILE A 283 -28.96 5.03 16.28
CA ILE A 283 -27.88 6.04 16.30
C ILE A 283 -28.11 7.05 15.17
N THR A 284 -28.03 8.34 15.47
CA THR A 284 -28.05 9.40 14.45
C THR A 284 -26.71 9.44 13.73
N VAL A 285 -26.72 9.17 12.43
CA VAL A 285 -25.52 9.08 11.57
C VAL A 285 -25.56 10.11 10.45
N TYR A 286 -26.76 10.41 9.91
CA TYR A 286 -26.94 11.21 8.70
C TYR A 286 -27.64 12.53 8.96
N GLN A 287 -27.24 13.57 8.23
CA GLN A 287 -27.88 14.87 8.22
C GLN A 287 -29.38 14.76 7.88
N GLU A 288 -29.71 13.89 6.95
CA GLU A 288 -31.10 13.63 6.49
C GLU A 288 -31.97 13.08 7.61
N GLN A 289 -31.43 12.30 8.55
CA GLN A 289 -32.17 11.82 9.70
C GLN A 289 -32.60 13.00 10.60
N VAL A 290 -31.70 13.94 10.85
CA VAL A 290 -32.03 15.14 11.64
C VAL A 290 -33.05 16.02 10.92
N MET A 291 -32.92 16.19 9.60
CA MET A 291 -33.92 16.95 8.82
C MET A 291 -35.30 16.34 8.93
N LEU A 292 -35.44 15.03 8.76
CA LEU A 292 -36.72 14.34 8.83
C LEU A 292 -37.30 14.35 10.25
N LEU A 293 -36.45 14.10 11.25
CA LEU A 293 -36.86 14.13 12.65
C LEU A 293 -37.28 15.55 13.08
N SER A 294 -36.61 16.62 12.61
CA SER A 294 -37.05 17.98 12.95
C SER A 294 -38.42 18.34 12.37
N GLN A 295 -38.74 17.81 11.19
CA GLN A 295 -40.09 17.97 10.60
C GLN A 295 -41.12 17.17 11.39
N GLU A 296 -40.83 15.93 11.73
CA GLU A 296 -41.76 15.03 12.41
C GLU A 296 -42.01 15.43 13.86
N LEU A 297 -40.93 15.71 14.61
CA LEU A 297 -41.04 16.02 16.04
C LEU A 297 -41.55 17.44 16.30
N ALA A 298 -41.06 18.43 15.53
CA ALA A 298 -41.29 19.84 15.83
C ALA A 298 -42.02 20.63 14.74
N GLY A 299 -42.50 19.96 13.69
CA GLY A 299 -43.24 20.58 12.61
C GLY A 299 -42.41 21.54 11.74
N PHE A 300 -41.11 21.35 11.65
CA PHE A 300 -40.27 22.16 10.77
C PHE A 300 -40.72 22.01 9.31
N SER A 301 -40.79 23.12 8.59
CA SER A 301 -40.94 23.08 7.14
C SER A 301 -39.68 22.49 6.50
N LYS A 302 -39.75 22.05 5.24
CA LYS A 302 -38.60 21.56 4.47
C LYS A 302 -37.49 22.60 4.40
N GLY A 303 -37.83 23.89 4.29
CA GLY A 303 -36.86 24.98 4.27
C GLY A 303 -36.10 25.13 5.60
N GLU A 304 -36.83 25.07 6.72
CA GLU A 304 -36.21 25.17 8.05
C GLU A 304 -35.33 23.95 8.39
N ALA A 305 -35.78 22.76 8.00
CA ALA A 305 -34.94 21.55 8.10
C ALA A 305 -33.65 21.66 7.26
N ASP A 306 -33.69 22.30 6.08
CA ASP A 306 -32.50 22.57 5.29
C ASP A 306 -31.60 23.62 5.93
N VAL A 307 -32.16 24.65 6.55
CA VAL A 307 -31.40 25.64 7.33
C VAL A 307 -30.70 24.95 8.51
N LEU A 308 -31.38 24.05 9.24
CA LEU A 308 -30.81 23.27 10.32
C LEU A 308 -29.63 22.39 9.79
N ARG A 309 -29.82 21.71 8.67
CA ARG A 309 -28.76 20.93 8.00
C ARG A 309 -27.54 21.80 7.64
N LYS A 310 -27.77 22.99 7.08
CA LYS A 310 -26.70 23.93 6.74
C LYS A 310 -25.94 24.40 7.98
N ALA A 311 -26.68 24.74 9.05
CA ALA A 311 -26.13 25.15 10.33
C ALA A 311 -25.21 24.07 10.92
N MET A 312 -25.64 22.81 10.88
CA MET A 312 -24.86 21.65 11.30
C MET A 312 -23.64 21.44 10.39
N GLY A 313 -23.84 21.34 9.08
CA GLY A 313 -22.78 21.05 8.11
C GLY A 313 -21.66 22.10 8.06
N LYS A 314 -22.01 23.37 8.25
CA LYS A 314 -21.06 24.50 8.29
C LYS A 314 -20.63 24.89 9.72
N LYS A 315 -21.11 24.19 10.74
CA LYS A 315 -20.83 24.44 12.17
C LYS A 315 -21.14 25.88 12.60
N ILE A 316 -22.31 26.39 12.16
CA ILE A 316 -22.79 27.75 12.49
C ILE A 316 -23.60 27.66 13.79
N PHE A 317 -22.90 27.70 14.93
CA PHE A 317 -23.52 27.54 16.25
C PHE A 317 -24.55 28.62 16.57
N SER A 318 -24.37 29.85 16.14
CA SER A 318 -25.36 30.94 16.34
C SER A 318 -26.72 30.63 15.70
N LEU A 319 -26.71 29.99 14.53
CA LEU A 319 -27.93 29.59 13.85
C LEU A 319 -28.62 28.38 14.53
N LEU A 320 -27.85 27.48 15.14
CA LEU A 320 -28.36 26.39 15.95
C LEU A 320 -29.06 26.92 17.22
N GLU A 321 -28.47 27.91 17.88
CA GLU A 321 -29.08 28.58 19.05
C GLU A 321 -30.38 29.29 18.69
N GLU A 322 -30.47 29.88 17.50
CA GLU A 322 -31.71 30.52 17.00
C GLU A 322 -32.84 29.48 16.73
N LEU A 323 -32.50 28.33 16.19
CA LEU A 323 -33.47 27.28 15.84
C LEU A 323 -33.92 26.46 17.05
N LYS A 324 -33.16 26.40 18.14
CA LYS A 324 -33.44 25.61 19.35
C LYS A 324 -34.82 25.91 19.98
N PRO A 325 -35.15 27.20 20.28
CA PRO A 325 -36.46 27.51 20.86
C PRO A 325 -37.65 27.08 19.98
N LYS A 326 -37.47 27.20 18.66
CA LYS A 326 -38.48 26.78 17.71
C LYS A 326 -38.70 25.27 17.73
N PHE A 327 -37.61 24.49 17.77
CA PHE A 327 -37.69 23.05 17.88
C PHE A 327 -38.37 22.60 19.16
N LEU A 328 -37.98 23.17 20.30
CA LEU A 328 -38.57 22.82 21.60
C LEU A 328 -40.08 23.16 21.66
N ASN A 329 -40.45 24.39 21.24
CA ASN A 329 -41.84 24.82 21.27
C ASN A 329 -42.73 24.03 20.29
N GLY A 330 -42.21 23.75 19.07
CA GLY A 330 -42.94 22.94 18.11
C GLY A 330 -43.12 21.50 18.57
N GLY A 331 -42.09 20.93 19.23
CA GLY A 331 -42.14 19.57 19.78
C GLY A 331 -43.14 19.46 20.95
N GLU A 332 -43.20 20.45 21.84
CA GLU A 332 -44.23 20.51 22.91
C GLU A 332 -45.64 20.61 22.35
N GLN A 333 -45.83 21.42 21.30
CA GLN A 333 -47.14 21.52 20.62
C GLN A 333 -47.56 20.17 19.99
N ASN A 334 -46.61 19.36 19.56
CA ASN A 334 -46.86 18.01 19.05
C ASN A 334 -46.99 16.95 20.15
N GLY A 335 -47.00 17.37 21.44
CA GLY A 335 -47.22 16.49 22.59
C GLY A 335 -45.99 15.74 23.10
N HIS A 336 -44.77 16.16 22.72
CA HIS A 336 -43.55 15.53 23.20
C HIS A 336 -43.05 16.21 24.49
N PRO A 337 -42.51 15.44 25.45
CA PRO A 337 -41.93 15.96 26.70
C PRO A 337 -40.71 16.86 26.43
N ARG A 338 -40.67 18.04 27.08
CA ARG A 338 -39.64 19.04 26.88
C ARG A 338 -38.23 18.55 27.24
N ASP A 339 -38.11 17.80 28.33
CA ASP A 339 -36.85 17.23 28.80
C ASP A 339 -36.24 16.27 27.77
N ILE A 340 -37.09 15.48 27.10
CA ILE A 340 -36.65 14.58 26.02
C ILE A 340 -36.21 15.39 24.77
N LEU A 341 -36.97 16.43 24.42
CA LEU A 341 -36.64 17.32 23.30
C LEU A 341 -35.33 18.06 23.55
N GLU A 342 -35.06 18.54 24.77
CA GLU A 342 -33.79 19.15 25.15
C GLU A 342 -32.60 18.17 25.04
N LYS A 343 -32.80 16.92 25.46
CA LYS A 343 -31.82 15.87 25.28
C LYS A 343 -31.53 15.62 23.81
N ILE A 344 -32.57 15.43 22.98
CA ILE A 344 -32.40 15.21 21.53
C ILE A 344 -31.65 16.37 20.88
N TRP A 345 -31.99 17.61 21.22
CA TRP A 345 -31.30 18.77 20.68
C TRP A 345 -29.85 18.83 21.09
N LYS A 346 -29.52 18.53 22.34
CA LYS A 346 -28.15 18.46 22.85
C LYS A 346 -27.34 17.39 22.11
N ASP A 347 -27.93 16.23 21.85
CA ASP A 347 -27.30 15.15 21.07
C ASP A 347 -27.06 15.61 19.62
N TRP A 348 -27.96 16.41 19.04
CA TRP A 348 -27.78 16.99 17.71
C TRP A 348 -26.74 18.10 17.69
N GLU A 349 -26.57 18.90 18.71
CA GLU A 349 -25.48 19.88 18.85
C GLU A 349 -24.09 19.15 18.83
N ALA A 350 -23.99 18.07 19.56
CA ALA A 350 -22.79 17.22 19.51
C ALA A 350 -22.61 16.58 18.12
N PHE A 351 -23.68 16.04 17.55
CA PHE A 351 -23.72 15.44 16.22
C PHE A 351 -23.34 16.44 15.11
N ALA A 352 -23.65 17.71 15.23
CA ALA A 352 -23.30 18.74 14.24
C ALA A 352 -21.78 18.78 13.94
N SER A 353 -20.95 18.36 14.89
CA SER A 353 -19.51 18.31 14.70
C SER A 353 -19.07 17.25 13.69
N TYR A 354 -19.89 16.22 13.43
CA TYR A 354 -19.54 15.04 12.61
C TYR A 354 -20.65 14.54 11.69
N ALA A 355 -21.75 15.26 11.57
CA ALA A 355 -22.88 14.95 10.67
C ALA A 355 -22.42 14.61 9.24
N PHE A 356 -23.01 13.59 8.62
CA PHE A 356 -22.65 13.14 7.27
C PHE A 356 -23.83 13.10 6.31
N ASN A 357 -23.58 13.42 5.06
CA ASN A 357 -24.58 13.32 4.00
C ASN A 357 -24.79 11.86 3.59
N LYS A 358 -26.02 11.35 3.70
CA LYS A 358 -26.36 9.94 3.38
C LYS A 358 -26.14 9.63 1.91
N SER A 359 -26.52 10.55 1.00
CA SER A 359 -26.38 10.34 -0.44
C SER A 359 -24.92 10.16 -0.85
N HIS A 360 -24.01 10.97 -0.27
CA HIS A 360 -22.59 10.83 -0.51
C HIS A 360 -22.08 9.47 0.00
N SER A 361 -22.44 9.10 1.24
CA SER A 361 -22.07 7.81 1.82
C SER A 361 -22.58 6.63 0.99
N THR A 362 -23.80 6.71 0.48
CA THR A 362 -24.42 5.70 -0.37
C THR A 362 -23.63 5.49 -1.67
N CYS A 363 -23.26 6.59 -2.35
CA CYS A 363 -22.49 6.50 -3.59
C CYS A 363 -21.11 5.87 -3.35
N TYR A 364 -20.44 6.23 -2.28
CA TYR A 364 -19.15 5.66 -1.91
C TYR A 364 -19.24 4.19 -1.49
N ALA A 365 -20.25 3.84 -0.71
CA ALA A 365 -20.54 2.45 -0.34
C ALA A 365 -20.88 1.59 -1.57
N TRP A 366 -21.56 2.15 -2.57
CA TRP A 366 -21.86 1.45 -3.82
C TRP A 366 -20.61 1.14 -4.62
N ILE A 367 -19.70 2.10 -4.78
CA ILE A 367 -18.41 1.86 -5.45
C ILE A 367 -17.59 0.83 -4.67
N ALA A 368 -17.57 0.91 -3.33
CA ALA A 368 -16.92 -0.09 -2.49
C ALA A 368 -17.51 -1.48 -2.69
N TYR A 369 -18.83 -1.58 -2.74
CA TYR A 369 -19.52 -2.84 -2.99
C TYR A 369 -19.20 -3.41 -4.39
N GLN A 370 -19.19 -2.57 -5.43
CA GLN A 370 -18.80 -2.97 -6.78
C GLN A 370 -17.36 -3.53 -6.80
N THR A 371 -16.43 -2.87 -6.12
CA THR A 371 -15.05 -3.36 -6.04
C THR A 371 -14.94 -4.67 -5.25
N ALA A 372 -15.70 -4.81 -4.18
CA ALA A 372 -15.75 -6.03 -3.38
C ALA A 372 -16.42 -7.19 -4.14
N TYR A 373 -17.49 -6.93 -4.88
CA TYR A 373 -18.14 -7.91 -5.74
C TYR A 373 -17.17 -8.46 -6.80
N LEU A 374 -16.43 -7.57 -7.46
CA LEU A 374 -15.43 -7.97 -8.45
C LEU A 374 -14.31 -8.79 -7.80
N LYS A 375 -13.81 -8.38 -6.64
CA LYS A 375 -12.79 -9.13 -5.91
C LYS A 375 -13.27 -10.49 -5.44
N ALA A 376 -14.52 -10.61 -4.98
CA ALA A 376 -15.09 -11.85 -4.45
C ALA A 376 -15.43 -12.87 -5.55
N ASN A 377 -15.89 -12.40 -6.71
CA ASN A 377 -16.38 -13.26 -7.78
C ASN A 377 -15.37 -13.45 -8.93
N TYR A 378 -14.46 -12.48 -9.15
CA TYR A 378 -13.44 -12.49 -10.20
C TYR A 378 -12.08 -12.02 -9.66
N PRO A 379 -11.54 -12.76 -8.67
CA PRO A 379 -10.39 -12.29 -7.88
C PRO A 379 -9.12 -12.06 -8.74
N ALA A 380 -8.82 -12.92 -9.69
CA ALA A 380 -7.63 -12.79 -10.53
C ALA A 380 -7.71 -11.57 -11.46
N GLU A 381 -8.85 -11.35 -12.12
CA GLU A 381 -9.09 -10.21 -13.01
C GLU A 381 -9.07 -8.89 -12.22
N TYR A 382 -9.68 -8.89 -11.03
CA TYR A 382 -9.67 -7.73 -10.16
C TYR A 382 -8.27 -7.36 -9.71
N MET A 383 -7.50 -8.33 -9.20
CA MET A 383 -6.13 -8.09 -8.75
C MET A 383 -5.18 -7.71 -9.90
N ALA A 384 -5.34 -8.30 -11.09
CA ALA A 384 -4.60 -7.87 -12.28
C ALA A 384 -4.87 -6.41 -12.65
N ALA A 385 -6.11 -5.96 -12.54
CA ALA A 385 -6.48 -4.56 -12.74
C ALA A 385 -5.93 -3.65 -11.63
N VAL A 386 -5.94 -4.08 -10.35
CA VAL A 386 -5.33 -3.35 -9.22
C VAL A 386 -3.84 -3.15 -9.45
N LEU A 387 -3.11 -4.22 -9.77
CA LEU A 387 -1.67 -4.17 -10.08
C LEU A 387 -1.39 -3.23 -11.27
N SER A 388 -2.20 -3.32 -12.33
CA SER A 388 -2.08 -2.47 -13.53
C SER A 388 -2.27 -0.98 -13.24
N ASN A 389 -3.20 -0.64 -12.36
CA ASN A 389 -3.47 0.75 -12.01
C ASN A 389 -2.44 1.34 -11.03
N ASN A 390 -1.63 0.49 -10.39
CA ASN A 390 -0.56 0.88 -9.48
C ASN A 390 0.86 0.56 -9.99
N MET A 391 1.03 0.15 -11.25
CA MET A 391 2.30 -0.35 -11.80
C MET A 391 3.46 0.66 -11.78
N ASN A 392 3.21 1.95 -11.55
CA ASN A 392 4.24 2.98 -11.42
C ASN A 392 4.73 3.17 -9.97
N ASP A 393 4.10 2.50 -9.00
CA ASP A 393 4.47 2.53 -7.58
C ASP A 393 4.85 1.13 -7.12
N ILE A 394 6.14 0.88 -7.06
CA ILE A 394 6.67 -0.45 -6.77
C ILE A 394 6.27 -0.95 -5.38
N LYS A 395 6.11 -0.06 -4.40
CA LYS A 395 5.66 -0.43 -3.05
C LYS A 395 4.23 -0.95 -3.07
N GLN A 396 3.36 -0.28 -3.84
CA GLN A 396 1.99 -0.72 -4.03
C GLN A 396 1.93 -2.04 -4.82
N VAL A 397 2.76 -2.21 -5.84
CA VAL A 397 2.84 -3.47 -6.58
C VAL A 397 3.23 -4.61 -5.65
N SER A 398 4.29 -4.43 -4.83
CA SER A 398 4.72 -5.44 -3.84
C SER A 398 3.59 -5.79 -2.84
N PHE A 399 2.94 -4.77 -2.29
CA PHE A 399 1.83 -4.93 -1.36
C PHE A 399 0.66 -5.74 -1.96
N PHE A 400 0.27 -5.44 -3.20
CA PHE A 400 -0.81 -6.17 -3.87
C PHE A 400 -0.39 -7.56 -4.35
N MET A 401 0.88 -7.79 -4.65
CA MET A 401 1.39 -9.14 -4.93
C MET A 401 1.32 -10.04 -3.69
N GLU A 402 1.60 -9.50 -2.50
CA GLU A 402 1.43 -10.24 -1.26
C GLU A 402 -0.05 -10.56 -0.99
N GLU A 403 -0.95 -9.64 -1.30
CA GLU A 403 -2.39 -9.92 -1.25
C GLU A 403 -2.81 -11.04 -2.24
N CYS A 404 -2.27 -11.04 -3.48
CA CYS A 404 -2.48 -12.14 -4.42
C CYS A 404 -2.03 -13.48 -3.84
N ARG A 405 -0.83 -13.51 -3.22
CA ARG A 405 -0.30 -14.72 -2.57
C ARG A 405 -1.21 -15.19 -1.43
N ARG A 406 -1.69 -14.28 -0.57
CA ARG A 406 -2.65 -14.56 0.49
C ARG A 406 -3.95 -15.17 -0.04
N MET A 407 -4.40 -14.71 -1.21
CA MET A 407 -5.61 -15.20 -1.89
C MET A 407 -5.37 -16.51 -2.67
N GLY A 408 -4.15 -17.03 -2.71
CA GLY A 408 -3.81 -18.22 -3.51
C GLY A 408 -3.75 -17.95 -5.01
N ILE A 409 -3.60 -16.68 -5.42
CA ILE A 409 -3.49 -16.29 -6.83
C ILE A 409 -2.00 -16.19 -7.18
N GLU A 410 -1.60 -17.03 -8.13
CA GLU A 410 -0.23 -17.02 -8.63
C GLU A 410 0.03 -15.79 -9.51
N VAL A 411 1.16 -15.10 -9.27
CA VAL A 411 1.64 -14.00 -10.12
C VAL A 411 2.92 -14.44 -10.82
N LEU A 412 2.81 -14.72 -12.11
CA LEU A 412 3.90 -15.19 -12.96
C LEU A 412 4.74 -14.02 -13.47
N GLY A 413 6.03 -14.24 -13.69
CA GLY A 413 6.94 -13.28 -14.29
C GLY A 413 6.51 -12.80 -15.67
N PRO A 414 7.18 -11.77 -16.24
CA PRO A 414 6.92 -11.33 -17.60
C PRO A 414 7.29 -12.42 -18.61
N ASP A 415 6.61 -12.44 -19.74
CA ASP A 415 6.85 -13.36 -20.85
C ASP A 415 6.52 -12.69 -22.16
N VAL A 416 7.41 -12.72 -23.14
CA VAL A 416 7.20 -12.08 -24.44
C VAL A 416 6.05 -12.69 -25.23
N ASN A 417 5.71 -13.95 -24.96
CA ASN A 417 4.62 -14.65 -25.61
C ASN A 417 3.26 -14.47 -24.90
N GLU A 418 3.25 -14.14 -23.59
CA GLU A 418 1.99 -14.00 -22.84
C GLU A 418 1.72 -12.57 -22.36
N SER A 419 2.77 -11.84 -21.90
CA SER A 419 2.58 -10.52 -21.26
C SER A 419 2.08 -9.45 -22.21
N PHE A 420 1.24 -8.56 -21.69
CA PHE A 420 0.85 -7.31 -22.31
C PHE A 420 1.51 -6.12 -21.62
N TYR A 421 1.14 -4.91 -22.02
CA TYR A 421 1.64 -3.70 -21.33
C TYR A 421 1.20 -3.65 -19.86
N LYS A 422 -0.07 -3.99 -19.60
CA LYS A 422 -0.65 -4.12 -18.27
C LYS A 422 -0.57 -5.57 -17.79
N PHE A 423 -0.76 -5.78 -16.48
CA PHE A 423 -1.01 -7.10 -15.91
C PHE A 423 -2.29 -7.70 -16.52
N THR A 424 -2.27 -8.98 -16.80
CA THR A 424 -3.39 -9.73 -17.37
C THR A 424 -3.53 -11.07 -16.69
N VAL A 425 -4.63 -11.77 -16.94
CA VAL A 425 -4.85 -13.12 -16.42
C VAL A 425 -4.75 -14.09 -17.60
N ASN A 426 -3.95 -15.13 -17.46
CA ASN A 426 -3.82 -16.17 -18.45
C ASN A 426 -4.95 -17.23 -18.37
N ASP A 427 -4.98 -18.19 -19.28
CA ASP A 427 -6.03 -19.22 -19.35
C ASP A 427 -6.07 -20.10 -18.09
N ARG A 428 -4.95 -20.25 -17.38
CA ARG A 428 -4.85 -21.04 -16.14
C ARG A 428 -5.37 -20.30 -14.90
N GLY A 429 -5.69 -19.00 -15.02
CA GLY A 429 -6.12 -18.17 -13.91
C GLY A 429 -5.00 -17.45 -13.15
N SER A 430 -3.75 -17.64 -13.55
CA SER A 430 -2.61 -16.93 -12.97
C SER A 430 -2.48 -15.52 -13.55
N ILE A 431 -2.05 -14.57 -12.75
CA ILE A 431 -1.77 -13.20 -13.22
C ILE A 431 -0.41 -13.18 -13.89
N ARG A 432 -0.33 -12.66 -15.10
CA ARG A 432 0.91 -12.43 -15.83
C ARG A 432 1.41 -11.00 -15.63
N PHE A 433 2.69 -10.86 -15.25
CA PHE A 433 3.32 -9.56 -15.02
C PHE A 433 3.30 -8.69 -16.28
N GLY A 434 2.90 -7.43 -16.16
CA GLY A 434 2.83 -6.48 -17.25
C GLY A 434 4.21 -5.96 -17.68
N MET A 435 4.57 -6.07 -18.94
CA MET A 435 5.87 -5.58 -19.47
C MET A 435 6.06 -4.06 -19.24
N GLY A 436 4.97 -3.29 -19.16
CA GLY A 436 5.02 -1.84 -18.90
C GLY A 436 5.44 -1.47 -17.47
N ALA A 437 5.48 -2.42 -16.53
CA ALA A 437 6.00 -2.22 -15.18
C ALA A 437 7.52 -2.41 -15.07
N ILE A 438 8.17 -2.89 -16.14
CA ILE A 438 9.63 -3.13 -16.19
C ILE A 438 10.32 -1.83 -16.61
N LYS A 439 11.35 -1.42 -15.86
CA LYS A 439 12.15 -0.22 -16.18
C LYS A 439 12.83 -0.35 -17.54
N GLY A 440 12.74 0.69 -18.35
CA GLY A 440 13.38 0.73 -19.66
C GLY A 440 12.54 0.17 -20.80
N ILE A 441 11.32 -0.28 -20.54
CA ILE A 441 10.40 -0.78 -21.57
C ILE A 441 9.29 0.25 -21.83
N GLY A 442 9.30 0.85 -23.01
CA GLY A 442 8.28 1.81 -23.44
C GLY A 442 7.04 1.13 -24.00
N ARG A 443 5.94 1.88 -24.08
CA ARG A 443 4.67 1.37 -24.60
C ARG A 443 4.77 0.92 -26.08
N SER A 444 5.54 1.64 -26.89
CA SER A 444 5.77 1.28 -28.30
C SER A 444 6.50 -0.05 -28.46
N ALA A 445 7.50 -0.31 -27.58
CA ALA A 445 8.23 -1.58 -27.57
C ALA A 445 7.31 -2.77 -27.25
N VAL A 446 6.43 -2.61 -26.25
CA VAL A 446 5.46 -3.65 -25.92
C VAL A 446 4.45 -3.85 -27.04
N GLN A 447 4.01 -2.77 -27.66
CA GLN A 447 3.01 -2.83 -28.74
C GLN A 447 3.53 -3.63 -29.93
N THR A 448 4.76 -3.38 -30.39
CA THR A 448 5.33 -4.16 -31.52
C THR A 448 5.51 -5.64 -31.18
N ILE A 449 5.92 -5.98 -29.94
CA ILE A 449 6.02 -7.37 -29.46
C ILE A 449 4.65 -8.05 -29.49
N VAL A 450 3.63 -7.40 -28.92
CA VAL A 450 2.27 -7.95 -28.85
C VAL A 450 1.64 -8.12 -30.23
N GLU A 451 1.86 -7.16 -31.12
CA GLU A 451 1.34 -7.24 -32.50
C GLU A 451 2.01 -8.35 -33.31
N SER A 452 3.33 -8.44 -33.24
CA SER A 452 4.09 -9.46 -33.97
C SER A 452 3.76 -10.90 -33.53
N ARG A 453 3.55 -11.14 -32.24
CA ARG A 453 3.20 -12.48 -31.73
C ARG A 453 1.81 -12.96 -32.08
N LYS A 454 0.90 -12.07 -32.55
CA LYS A 454 -0.47 -12.48 -32.98
C LYS A 454 -0.45 -13.49 -34.13
N GLU A 455 0.54 -13.42 -34.99
CA GLU A 455 0.69 -14.36 -36.13
C GLU A 455 1.09 -15.76 -35.62
N LYS A 456 2.11 -15.80 -34.79
CA LYS A 456 2.58 -17.01 -34.09
C LYS A 456 3.43 -16.64 -32.87
N PRO A 457 3.45 -17.44 -31.80
CA PRO A 457 4.37 -17.24 -30.67
C PRO A 457 5.83 -17.18 -31.14
N PHE A 458 6.66 -16.43 -30.42
CA PHE A 458 8.09 -16.39 -30.70
C PHE A 458 8.75 -17.70 -30.25
N SER A 459 9.54 -18.32 -31.13
CA SER A 459 10.27 -19.54 -30.84
C SER A 459 11.68 -19.30 -30.27
N SER A 460 12.27 -18.15 -30.57
CA SER A 460 13.62 -17.76 -30.17
C SER A 460 13.81 -16.26 -30.19
N ILE A 461 14.93 -15.78 -29.64
CA ILE A 461 15.33 -14.37 -29.77
C ILE A 461 15.52 -13.96 -31.23
N PHE A 462 15.95 -14.89 -32.09
CA PHE A 462 16.13 -14.61 -33.52
C PHE A 462 14.80 -14.38 -34.23
N ASP A 463 13.81 -15.24 -33.99
CA ASP A 463 12.45 -15.08 -34.49
C ASP A 463 11.83 -13.76 -33.98
N LEU A 464 12.05 -13.42 -32.71
CA LEU A 464 11.63 -12.16 -32.12
C LEU A 464 12.26 -10.96 -32.83
N THR A 465 13.59 -10.93 -32.99
CA THR A 465 14.30 -9.79 -33.59
C THR A 465 14.03 -9.62 -35.09
N GLN A 466 13.66 -10.67 -35.79
CA GLN A 466 13.24 -10.59 -37.20
C GLN A 466 11.86 -9.94 -37.38
N ARG A 467 10.94 -10.15 -36.46
CA ARG A 467 9.52 -9.79 -36.59
C ARG A 467 9.13 -8.49 -35.93
N VAL A 468 9.85 -8.05 -34.87
CA VAL A 468 9.51 -6.80 -34.15
C VAL A 468 10.18 -5.58 -34.79
N ASP A 469 9.53 -4.40 -34.64
CA ASP A 469 10.19 -3.14 -35.03
C ASP A 469 11.31 -2.82 -34.01
N LEU A 470 12.57 -2.98 -34.46
CA LEU A 470 13.78 -2.76 -33.66
C LEU A 470 14.05 -1.29 -33.30
N ARG A 471 13.35 -0.34 -33.94
CA ARG A 471 13.41 1.08 -33.55
C ARG A 471 12.55 1.33 -32.30
N ALA A 472 11.41 0.68 -32.20
CA ALA A 472 10.53 0.74 -31.04
C ALA A 472 11.03 -0.16 -29.89
N ALA A 473 11.38 -1.41 -30.18
CA ALA A 473 11.98 -2.36 -29.24
C ALA A 473 13.51 -2.31 -29.34
N ASN A 474 14.14 -1.36 -28.65
CA ASN A 474 15.58 -1.12 -28.70
C ASN A 474 16.38 -2.08 -27.78
N LYS A 475 17.73 -2.02 -27.87
CA LYS A 475 18.65 -2.84 -27.07
C LYS A 475 18.29 -2.84 -25.57
N LYS A 476 18.03 -1.66 -24.99
CA LYS A 476 17.69 -1.54 -23.56
C LYS A 476 16.39 -2.27 -23.20
N SER A 477 15.41 -2.27 -24.09
CA SER A 477 14.17 -3.03 -23.89
C SER A 477 14.41 -4.53 -23.87
N PHE A 478 15.27 -5.05 -24.77
CA PHE A 478 15.64 -6.46 -24.77
C PHE A 478 16.44 -6.83 -23.50
N GLU A 479 17.44 -6.04 -23.12
CA GLU A 479 18.21 -6.24 -21.91
C GLU A 479 17.30 -6.30 -20.68
N SER A 480 16.40 -5.35 -20.54
CA SER A 480 15.43 -5.31 -19.42
C SER A 480 14.49 -6.51 -19.41
N LEU A 481 14.04 -6.98 -20.57
CA LEU A 481 13.21 -8.19 -20.69
C LEU A 481 13.96 -9.44 -20.25
N VAL A 482 15.23 -9.61 -20.69
CA VAL A 482 16.04 -10.76 -20.26
C VAL A 482 16.27 -10.72 -18.76
N LEU A 483 16.66 -9.57 -18.20
CA LEU A 483 16.90 -9.43 -16.77
C LEU A 483 15.65 -9.73 -15.94
N ALA A 484 14.47 -9.36 -16.45
CA ALA A 484 13.19 -9.63 -15.81
C ALA A 484 12.65 -11.06 -16.04
N GLY A 485 13.34 -11.90 -16.83
CA GLY A 485 12.88 -13.24 -17.17
C GLY A 485 11.91 -13.33 -18.34
N GLY A 486 11.71 -12.24 -19.07
CA GLY A 486 10.75 -12.18 -20.19
C GLY A 486 11.04 -13.10 -21.37
N PHE A 487 12.26 -13.68 -21.42
CA PHE A 487 12.71 -14.61 -22.46
C PHE A 487 12.88 -16.05 -21.96
N ASP A 488 12.56 -16.33 -20.69
CA ASP A 488 12.81 -17.67 -20.11
C ASP A 488 11.97 -18.77 -20.78
N SER A 489 10.85 -18.42 -21.42
CA SER A 489 10.04 -19.33 -22.24
C SER A 489 10.62 -19.60 -23.64
N LEU A 490 11.58 -18.78 -24.10
CA LEU A 490 12.23 -19.00 -25.38
C LEU A 490 13.29 -20.11 -25.24
N SER A 491 13.23 -21.08 -26.13
CA SER A 491 14.10 -22.25 -26.05
C SER A 491 15.59 -21.93 -26.18
N GLY A 492 16.40 -22.55 -25.33
CA GLY A 492 17.81 -22.83 -25.59
C GLY A 492 18.84 -21.93 -24.92
N ALA A 493 18.47 -20.91 -24.10
CA ALA A 493 19.45 -20.06 -23.46
C ALA A 493 19.08 -19.69 -22.02
N HIS A 494 20.05 -19.67 -21.12
CA HIS A 494 19.90 -19.05 -19.80
C HIS A 494 20.29 -17.57 -19.84
N ARG A 495 19.81 -16.78 -18.88
CA ARG A 495 19.92 -15.29 -18.89
C ARG A 495 21.36 -14.79 -19.03
N ALA A 496 22.36 -15.47 -18.42
CA ALA A 496 23.77 -15.09 -18.51
C ALA A 496 24.31 -15.09 -19.95
N GLN A 497 23.87 -16.03 -20.81
CA GLN A 497 24.32 -16.14 -22.19
C GLN A 497 23.99 -14.90 -23.02
N TYR A 498 22.87 -14.26 -22.75
CA TYR A 498 22.45 -13.04 -23.45
C TYR A 498 23.40 -11.87 -23.21
N PHE A 499 24.04 -11.79 -22.05
CA PHE A 499 24.99 -10.73 -21.68
C PHE A 499 26.46 -11.11 -21.92
N HIS A 500 26.73 -12.37 -22.22
CA HIS A 500 28.12 -12.83 -22.44
C HIS A 500 28.67 -12.25 -23.75
N HIS A 501 30.00 -11.92 -23.74
CA HIS A 501 30.75 -11.47 -24.90
C HIS A 501 32.02 -12.33 -25.10
N ARG A 502 32.34 -12.71 -26.34
CA ARG A 502 33.47 -13.56 -26.69
C ARG A 502 34.77 -12.75 -26.91
N GLY A 503 35.08 -11.76 -26.06
CA GLY A 503 36.31 -10.96 -26.20
C GLY A 503 36.24 -9.80 -27.20
N ASP A 504 35.17 -9.71 -27.99
CA ASP A 504 34.90 -8.63 -28.95
C ASP A 504 34.14 -7.44 -28.36
N GLY A 505 33.81 -7.48 -27.06
CA GLY A 505 33.05 -6.45 -26.35
C GLY A 505 31.58 -6.34 -26.78
N VAL A 506 31.09 -7.20 -27.67
CA VAL A 506 29.70 -7.19 -28.16
C VAL A 506 28.90 -8.31 -27.49
N THR A 507 27.83 -7.93 -26.77
CA THR A 507 26.97 -8.92 -26.11
C THR A 507 26.19 -9.77 -27.12
N PHE A 508 25.71 -10.95 -26.67
CA PHE A 508 24.93 -11.80 -27.55
C PHE A 508 23.60 -11.15 -27.95
N ILE A 509 22.97 -10.38 -27.06
CA ILE A 509 21.77 -9.57 -27.40
C ILE A 509 22.05 -8.65 -28.59
N GLU A 510 23.18 -7.94 -28.58
CA GLU A 510 23.54 -7.06 -29.69
C GLU A 510 23.76 -7.83 -31.00
N LYS A 511 24.32 -9.01 -30.95
CA LYS A 511 24.50 -9.88 -32.13
C LYS A 511 23.16 -10.34 -32.68
N ALA A 512 22.21 -10.70 -31.79
CA ALA A 512 20.86 -11.09 -32.18
C ALA A 512 20.07 -9.91 -32.79
N ILE A 513 20.20 -8.70 -32.24
CA ILE A 513 19.57 -7.49 -32.80
C ILE A 513 20.14 -7.15 -34.18
N ARG A 514 21.49 -7.20 -34.33
CA ARG A 514 22.15 -6.96 -35.64
C ARG A 514 21.76 -8.00 -36.67
N TYR A 515 21.61 -9.26 -36.25
CA TYR A 515 21.10 -10.33 -37.11
C TYR A 515 19.69 -10.02 -37.60
N GLY A 516 18.76 -9.74 -36.68
CA GLY A 516 17.38 -9.40 -37.03
C GLY A 516 17.28 -8.17 -37.93
N ALA A 517 18.05 -7.11 -37.66
CA ALA A 517 18.10 -5.91 -38.48
C ALA A 517 18.54 -6.20 -39.93
N ARG A 518 19.57 -7.04 -40.12
CA ARG A 518 20.03 -7.45 -41.46
C ARG A 518 18.98 -8.24 -42.23
N ILE A 519 18.27 -9.15 -41.58
CA ILE A 519 17.20 -9.91 -42.21
C ILE A 519 16.08 -8.97 -42.64
N GLN A 520 15.60 -8.05 -41.79
CA GLN A 520 14.59 -7.06 -42.10
C GLN A 520 15.00 -6.11 -43.26
N GLU A 521 16.29 -5.77 -43.34
CA GLU A 521 16.83 -4.93 -44.40
C GLU A 521 16.88 -5.69 -45.73
N ASN A 522 17.30 -6.96 -45.69
CA ASN A 522 17.30 -7.84 -46.88
C ASN A 522 15.90 -8.08 -47.41
N GLU A 523 14.89 -8.34 -46.55
CA GLU A 523 13.49 -8.50 -46.96
C GLU A 523 12.94 -7.25 -47.63
N LYS A 524 13.29 -6.05 -47.16
CA LYS A 524 12.91 -4.79 -47.79
C LYS A 524 13.59 -4.56 -49.14
N SER A 525 14.87 -4.97 -49.28
CA SER A 525 15.61 -4.84 -50.53
C SER A 525 15.18 -5.87 -51.58
N LEU A 526 14.76 -7.07 -51.20
CA LEU A 526 14.19 -8.08 -52.10
C LEU A 526 12.86 -7.65 -52.76
N GLN A 527 12.07 -6.81 -52.07
CA GLN A 527 10.87 -6.19 -52.70
C GLN A 527 11.19 -5.21 -53.84
N VAL A 528 12.46 -4.80 -54.00
CA VAL A 528 12.92 -3.84 -54.98
C VAL A 528 13.75 -4.51 -56.10
N SER A 529 14.23 -5.75 -55.93
CA SER A 529 15.10 -6.45 -56.86
C SER A 529 14.41 -7.58 -57.62
N LEU A 530 14.40 -7.52 -58.93
CA LEU A 530 13.85 -8.52 -59.89
C LEU A 530 14.80 -9.71 -60.15
N PHE A 531 15.89 -9.85 -59.38
CA PHE A 531 16.90 -10.92 -59.57
C PHE A 531 16.89 -11.89 -58.37
N GLU A 532 16.19 -12.99 -58.56
CA GLU A 532 15.75 -13.92 -57.48
C GLU A 532 16.77 -15.01 -57.08
N ASN A 533 18.00 -15.06 -57.57
CA ASN A 533 18.78 -16.30 -57.47
C ASN A 533 20.05 -16.29 -56.66
N ASP A 534 20.48 -15.22 -55.95
CA ASP A 534 21.80 -15.25 -55.32
C ASP A 534 21.90 -14.73 -53.86
N PHE A 535 20.81 -14.48 -53.18
CA PHE A 535 20.80 -13.90 -51.81
C PHE A 535 20.42 -14.86 -50.68
N SER A 536 20.31 -16.16 -50.94
CA SER A 536 20.27 -17.18 -49.87
C SER A 536 21.65 -17.38 -49.21
N SER A 537 22.68 -16.63 -49.61
CA SER A 537 23.99 -16.67 -48.98
C SER A 537 24.05 -15.92 -47.66
N ILE A 538 23.68 -16.60 -46.58
CA ILE A 538 24.54 -16.73 -45.44
C ILE A 538 24.52 -15.51 -44.51
N VAL A 539 23.37 -15.13 -43.99
CA VAL A 539 23.38 -14.57 -42.63
C VAL A 539 23.25 -15.75 -41.70
N SER A 540 24.35 -16.37 -41.31
CA SER A 540 24.35 -17.49 -40.36
C SER A 540 23.80 -16.99 -39.01
N THR A 541 22.86 -17.75 -38.46
CA THR A 541 22.31 -17.49 -37.11
C THR A 541 23.46 -17.54 -36.09
N PRO A 542 23.65 -16.50 -35.27
CA PRO A 542 24.71 -16.52 -34.25
C PRO A 542 24.47 -17.66 -33.24
N ASN A 543 25.54 -18.41 -32.92
CA ASN A 543 25.45 -19.43 -31.89
C ASN A 543 25.52 -18.83 -30.49
N PHE A 544 24.70 -19.37 -29.57
CA PHE A 544 24.80 -18.98 -28.17
C PHE A 544 26.22 -19.18 -27.63
N PRO A 545 26.71 -18.22 -26.83
CA PRO A 545 28.03 -18.39 -26.18
C PRO A 545 27.94 -19.45 -25.07
N GLU A 546 29.01 -20.21 -24.90
CA GLU A 546 29.16 -21.09 -23.75
C GLU A 546 29.63 -20.26 -22.55
N CYS A 547 28.85 -20.25 -21.47
CA CYS A 547 29.19 -19.64 -20.20
C CYS A 547 28.36 -20.28 -19.08
N GLU A 548 28.84 -20.16 -17.85
CA GLU A 548 28.15 -20.65 -16.67
C GLU A 548 26.85 -19.83 -16.42
N PRO A 549 25.74 -20.47 -16.01
CA PRO A 549 24.56 -19.78 -15.54
C PRO A 549 24.87 -18.87 -14.36
N TRP A 550 24.13 -17.78 -14.22
CA TRP A 550 24.24 -16.96 -13.01
C TRP A 550 23.82 -17.73 -11.77
N MET A 551 24.51 -17.48 -10.66
CA MET A 551 24.04 -17.94 -9.36
C MET A 551 22.66 -17.37 -9.08
N LYS A 552 21.78 -18.12 -8.42
CA LYS A 552 20.38 -17.73 -8.16
C LYS A 552 20.26 -16.34 -7.55
N LEU A 553 21.05 -16.03 -6.53
CA LEU A 553 21.04 -14.72 -5.89
C LEU A 553 21.41 -13.58 -6.86
N HIS A 554 22.39 -13.81 -7.75
CA HIS A 554 22.77 -12.81 -8.76
C HIS A 554 21.63 -12.58 -9.76
N GLU A 555 20.97 -13.64 -10.19
CA GLU A 555 19.81 -13.57 -11.09
C GLU A 555 18.66 -12.78 -10.46
N LEU A 556 18.31 -13.07 -9.19
CA LEU A 556 17.27 -12.36 -8.44
C LEU A 556 17.59 -10.86 -8.26
N LYS A 557 18.87 -10.52 -8.02
CA LYS A 557 19.30 -9.12 -7.95
C LYS A 557 19.15 -8.40 -9.28
N LYS A 558 19.53 -9.05 -10.38
CA LYS A 558 19.35 -8.49 -11.72
C LYS A 558 17.88 -8.29 -12.06
N GLU A 559 17.03 -9.20 -11.65
CA GLU A 559 15.59 -9.07 -11.77
C GLU A 559 15.07 -7.85 -10.97
N LYS A 560 15.47 -7.72 -9.69
CA LYS A 560 15.11 -6.58 -8.83
C LYS A 560 15.59 -5.24 -9.40
N GLU A 561 16.74 -5.19 -10.08
CA GLU A 561 17.28 -3.96 -10.70
C GLU A 561 16.28 -3.35 -11.71
N VAL A 562 15.63 -4.16 -12.52
CA VAL A 562 14.73 -3.73 -13.59
C VAL A 562 13.26 -3.76 -13.21
N VAL A 563 12.86 -4.68 -12.34
CA VAL A 563 11.46 -4.82 -11.87
C VAL A 563 11.22 -3.99 -10.61
N GLY A 564 12.24 -3.86 -9.75
CA GLY A 564 12.20 -3.15 -8.47
C GLY A 564 11.85 -4.02 -7.27
N ILE A 565 11.43 -5.28 -7.52
CA ILE A 565 11.13 -6.30 -6.51
C ILE A 565 11.72 -7.64 -6.94
N TYR A 566 11.85 -8.58 -6.03
CA TYR A 566 12.12 -9.97 -6.34
C TYR A 566 10.83 -10.64 -6.83
N LEU A 567 10.80 -11.13 -8.05
CA LEU A 567 9.59 -11.61 -8.70
C LEU A 567 9.53 -13.15 -8.76
N SER A 568 10.60 -13.79 -9.20
CA SER A 568 10.65 -15.24 -9.39
C SER A 568 10.82 -16.02 -8.08
N ALA A 569 11.55 -15.47 -7.12
CA ALA A 569 11.75 -15.98 -5.76
C ALA A 569 12.35 -14.88 -4.88
N HIS A 570 12.21 -14.99 -3.57
CA HIS A 570 12.89 -14.07 -2.64
C HIS A 570 14.21 -14.70 -2.14
N PRO A 571 15.31 -13.94 -1.98
CA PRO A 571 16.57 -14.49 -1.46
C PRO A 571 16.46 -15.17 -0.08
N LEU A 572 15.45 -14.78 0.72
CA LEU A 572 15.16 -15.36 2.04
C LEU A 572 14.23 -16.58 1.99
N ASP A 573 13.78 -17.02 0.80
CA ASP A 573 12.83 -18.15 0.70
C ASP A 573 13.45 -19.45 1.20
N ASP A 574 14.74 -19.65 0.95
CA ASP A 574 15.48 -20.81 1.48
C ASP A 574 15.56 -20.80 3.03
N PHE A 575 15.35 -19.64 3.66
CA PHE A 575 15.40 -19.45 5.12
C PHE A 575 14.02 -19.23 5.75
N ARG A 576 12.95 -19.46 5.01
CA ARG A 576 11.56 -19.19 5.45
C ARG A 576 11.22 -19.83 6.81
N PRO A 577 11.56 -21.09 7.10
CA PRO A 577 11.31 -21.67 8.40
C PRO A 577 12.07 -20.98 9.55
N ALA A 578 13.33 -20.60 9.32
CA ALA A 578 14.13 -19.87 10.30
C ALA A 578 13.52 -18.49 10.58
N MET A 579 13.14 -17.75 9.55
CA MET A 579 12.47 -16.45 9.65
C MET A 579 11.14 -16.55 10.40
N LYS A 580 10.30 -17.54 10.07
CA LYS A 580 8.97 -17.74 10.66
C LYS A 580 9.01 -18.11 12.15
N HIS A 581 9.95 -18.96 12.56
CA HIS A 581 9.95 -19.55 13.88
C HIS A 581 10.89 -18.87 14.90
N PHE A 582 11.91 -18.17 14.42
CA PHE A 582 12.94 -17.57 15.29
C PHE A 582 13.00 -16.05 15.24
N CYS A 583 12.46 -15.40 14.20
CA CYS A 583 12.37 -13.96 14.13
C CYS A 583 11.01 -13.49 14.69
N ASN A 584 11.07 -12.53 15.59
CA ASN A 584 9.87 -11.96 16.23
C ASN A 584 9.60 -10.51 15.84
N THR A 585 10.47 -9.92 15.02
CA THR A 585 10.45 -8.50 14.70
C THR A 585 10.72 -8.30 13.21
N LYS A 586 9.81 -7.61 12.52
CA LYS A 586 9.98 -7.14 11.15
C LYS A 586 10.74 -5.82 11.15
N LEU A 587 11.50 -5.54 10.08
CA LEU A 587 12.32 -4.33 10.00
C LEU A 587 11.52 -3.03 10.03
N GLY A 588 10.32 -3.00 9.47
CA GLY A 588 9.46 -1.80 9.46
C GLY A 588 9.09 -1.28 10.85
N VAL A 589 9.04 -2.16 11.86
CA VAL A 589 8.73 -1.77 13.25
C VAL A 589 9.86 -0.96 13.88
N LEU A 590 11.10 -1.10 13.40
CA LEU A 590 12.29 -0.40 13.92
C LEU A 590 12.29 1.11 13.63
N ASN A 591 11.40 1.59 12.79
CA ASN A 591 11.22 3.02 12.53
C ASN A 591 10.74 3.80 13.76
N ASP A 592 10.22 3.12 14.80
CA ASP A 592 9.81 3.71 16.06
C ASP A 592 10.38 2.91 17.24
N LEU A 593 11.63 3.20 17.61
CA LEU A 593 12.35 2.50 18.67
C LEU A 593 11.79 2.81 20.07
N ASP A 594 11.07 3.91 20.25
CA ASP A 594 10.48 4.28 21.54
C ASP A 594 9.44 3.23 22.01
N LEU A 595 8.71 2.63 21.09
CA LEU A 595 7.74 1.56 21.37
C LEU A 595 8.38 0.21 21.73
N LEU A 596 9.68 0.08 21.49
CA LEU A 596 10.43 -1.17 21.63
C LEU A 596 11.40 -1.16 22.80
N ILE A 597 11.42 -0.10 23.61
CA ILE A 597 12.31 0.02 24.76
C ILE A 597 12.14 -1.17 25.69
N ASN A 598 13.26 -1.77 26.12
CA ASN A 598 13.36 -2.96 26.97
C ASN A 598 12.82 -4.26 26.35
N ARG A 599 12.55 -4.29 25.04
CA ARG A 599 12.17 -5.54 24.34
C ARG A 599 13.41 -6.22 23.76
N GLU A 600 13.36 -7.55 23.73
CA GLU A 600 14.31 -8.36 22.97
C GLU A 600 13.76 -8.59 21.57
N LEU A 601 14.57 -8.24 20.59
CA LEU A 601 14.24 -8.32 19.19
C LEU A 601 15.11 -9.38 18.52
N ASN A 602 14.46 -10.31 17.85
CA ASN A 602 15.10 -11.32 17.02
C ASN A 602 14.80 -10.96 15.56
N ILE A 603 15.83 -10.58 14.84
CA ILE A 603 15.73 -10.03 13.49
C ILE A 603 16.54 -10.89 12.53
N GLY A 604 15.95 -11.28 11.41
CA GLY A 604 16.63 -11.99 10.32
C GLY A 604 16.55 -11.20 9.04
N GLY A 605 17.54 -11.38 8.15
CA GLY A 605 17.55 -10.73 6.86
C GLY A 605 18.83 -10.94 6.08
N MET A 606 18.85 -10.38 4.87
CA MET A 606 20.03 -10.32 3.99
C MET A 606 20.69 -8.95 4.09
N ILE A 607 22.00 -8.91 4.18
CA ILE A 607 22.76 -7.66 4.16
C ILE A 607 22.81 -7.12 2.73
N GLY A 608 22.23 -5.93 2.51
CA GLY A 608 22.20 -5.26 1.21
C GLY A 608 23.46 -4.43 0.95
N GLU A 609 23.76 -3.51 1.85
CA GLU A 609 24.92 -2.61 1.74
C GLU A 609 25.72 -2.59 3.03
N VAL A 610 27.02 -2.43 2.94
CA VAL A 610 27.92 -2.29 4.10
C VAL A 610 28.96 -1.23 3.81
N GLU A 611 29.13 -0.32 4.75
CA GLU A 611 30.19 0.67 4.72
C GLU A 611 30.99 0.62 6.03
N HIS A 612 32.23 0.18 5.97
CA HIS A 612 33.16 0.21 7.10
C HIS A 612 33.86 1.55 7.18
N ARG A 613 33.86 2.16 8.35
CA ARG A 613 34.46 3.49 8.59
C ARG A 613 35.35 3.47 9.82
N VAL A 614 36.22 4.47 9.90
CA VAL A 614 37.07 4.72 11.07
C VAL A 614 36.75 6.11 11.59
N SER A 615 36.48 6.23 12.87
CA SER A 615 36.22 7.52 13.52
C SER A 615 37.51 8.34 13.68
N SER A 616 37.39 9.64 13.96
CA SER A 616 38.54 10.53 14.25
C SER A 616 39.46 10.00 15.37
N ASN A 617 38.90 9.19 16.28
CA ASN A 617 39.63 8.57 17.42
C ASN A 617 40.21 7.19 17.06
N GLY A 618 40.28 6.82 15.78
CA GLY A 618 40.82 5.54 15.33
C GLY A 618 39.98 4.31 15.60
N LYS A 619 38.75 4.46 16.11
CA LYS A 619 37.84 3.33 16.38
C LYS A 619 37.04 2.99 15.12
N GLY A 620 37.02 1.71 14.77
CA GLY A 620 36.24 1.19 13.67
C GLY A 620 34.73 1.15 13.99
N TRP A 621 33.90 1.38 12.97
CA TRP A 621 32.46 1.24 13.02
C TRP A 621 31.91 0.94 11.62
N ALA A 622 30.66 0.55 11.52
CA ALA A 622 30.03 0.31 10.22
C ALA A 622 28.59 0.77 10.17
N ILE A 623 28.18 1.14 8.95
CA ILE A 623 26.79 1.27 8.56
C ILE A 623 26.48 0.08 7.68
N PHE A 624 25.35 -0.59 7.94
CA PHE A 624 24.90 -1.67 7.08
C PHE A 624 23.38 -1.66 6.95
N SER A 625 22.88 -2.02 5.78
CA SER A 625 21.45 -2.24 5.55
C SER A 625 21.15 -3.73 5.67
N LEU A 626 20.02 -4.04 6.28
CA LEU A 626 19.44 -5.38 6.32
C LEU A 626 18.09 -5.33 5.60
N GLU A 627 17.83 -6.31 4.73
CA GLU A 627 16.56 -6.46 4.00
C GLU A 627 15.83 -7.69 4.53
N ASP A 628 14.54 -7.56 4.85
CA ASP A 628 13.63 -8.67 5.08
C ASP A 628 12.69 -8.85 3.87
N TYR A 629 11.56 -9.55 4.02
CA TYR A 629 10.58 -9.74 2.93
C TYR A 629 9.86 -8.45 2.53
N GLU A 630 9.78 -7.46 3.42
CA GLU A 630 8.91 -6.29 3.28
C GLU A 630 9.69 -4.99 3.12
N GLU A 631 10.74 -4.81 3.94
CA GLU A 631 11.45 -3.54 4.06
C GLU A 631 12.96 -3.72 4.23
N SER A 632 13.68 -2.60 4.15
CA SER A 632 15.09 -2.49 4.47
C SER A 632 15.28 -1.48 5.58
N PHE A 633 16.20 -1.76 6.52
CA PHE A 633 16.53 -0.87 7.62
C PHE A 633 18.05 -0.69 7.74
N GLU A 634 18.49 0.56 7.96
CA GLU A 634 19.91 0.91 8.13
C GLU A 634 20.29 0.81 9.60
N PHE A 635 21.29 -0.02 9.88
CA PHE A 635 21.89 -0.20 11.18
C PHE A 635 23.25 0.49 11.28
N ARG A 636 23.58 0.95 12.48
CA ARG A 636 24.90 1.49 12.82
C ARG A 636 25.47 0.72 14.00
N ILE A 637 26.69 0.22 13.85
CA ILE A 637 27.38 -0.58 14.85
C ILE A 637 28.74 0.02 15.18
N PHE A 638 29.06 0.17 16.47
CA PHE A 638 30.23 0.91 16.93
C PHE A 638 31.08 0.11 17.91
N GLY A 639 32.34 0.47 18.05
CA GLY A 639 33.24 0.07 19.13
C GLY A 639 33.40 -1.44 19.30
N GLU A 640 33.18 -1.97 20.50
CA GLU A 640 33.35 -3.39 20.81
C GLU A 640 32.36 -4.29 20.07
N GLU A 641 31.12 -3.82 19.89
CA GLU A 641 30.12 -4.56 19.10
C GLU A 641 30.57 -4.70 17.64
N TYR A 642 31.12 -3.63 17.05
CA TYR A 642 31.67 -3.69 15.70
C TYR A 642 32.83 -4.69 15.59
N LEU A 643 33.79 -4.66 16.53
CA LEU A 643 34.92 -5.60 16.52
C LEU A 643 34.45 -7.04 16.63
N LYS A 644 33.45 -7.29 17.46
CA LYS A 644 32.86 -8.62 17.69
C LYS A 644 32.13 -9.16 16.48
N PHE A 645 31.37 -8.32 15.76
CA PHE A 645 30.43 -8.76 14.72
C PHE A 645 30.83 -8.40 13.30
N ARG A 646 31.93 -7.66 13.07
CA ARG A 646 32.34 -7.18 11.75
C ARG A 646 32.49 -8.27 10.70
N HIS A 647 32.81 -9.51 11.10
CA HIS A 647 32.99 -10.62 10.18
C HIS A 647 31.67 -11.15 9.60
N PHE A 648 30.51 -10.79 10.17
CA PHE A 648 29.21 -11.04 9.59
C PHE A 648 28.80 -9.97 8.57
N LEU A 649 29.42 -8.76 8.63
CA LEU A 649 29.03 -7.60 7.84
C LEU A 649 29.70 -7.65 6.46
N SER A 650 29.13 -8.44 5.59
CA SER A 650 29.47 -8.47 4.16
C SER A 650 28.18 -8.48 3.33
N VAL A 651 28.22 -7.81 2.19
CA VAL A 651 27.09 -7.77 1.25
C VAL A 651 26.71 -9.20 0.87
N ASP A 652 25.40 -9.45 0.76
CA ASP A 652 24.80 -10.76 0.44
C ASP A 652 24.89 -11.81 1.54
N ASN A 653 25.34 -11.44 2.71
CA ASN A 653 25.32 -12.34 3.84
C ASN A 653 23.93 -12.40 4.49
N PHE A 654 23.49 -13.61 4.84
CA PHE A 654 22.20 -13.86 5.50
C PHE A 654 22.45 -14.00 6.99
N ILE A 655 21.93 -13.07 7.77
CA ILE A 655 22.20 -13.02 9.21
C ILE A 655 20.92 -13.05 10.05
N TYR A 656 21.08 -13.60 11.22
CA TYR A 656 20.12 -13.52 12.32
C TYR A 656 20.77 -12.78 13.50
N MET A 657 20.06 -11.77 14.01
CA MET A 657 20.56 -10.92 15.08
C MET A 657 19.62 -10.99 16.29
N LYS A 658 20.20 -11.14 17.47
CA LYS A 658 19.51 -10.84 18.74
C LYS A 658 19.92 -9.45 19.19
N THR A 659 18.95 -8.58 19.35
CA THR A 659 19.14 -7.19 19.77
C THR A 659 18.21 -6.85 20.91
N SER A 660 18.46 -5.74 21.57
CA SER A 660 17.51 -5.12 22.49
C SER A 660 17.54 -3.62 22.33
N VAL A 661 16.41 -2.98 22.58
CA VAL A 661 16.33 -1.51 22.57
C VAL A 661 16.55 -1.02 23.99
N ARG A 662 17.51 -0.14 24.16
CA ARG A 662 17.78 0.54 25.44
C ARG A 662 17.47 2.02 25.30
N GLU A 663 17.09 2.63 26.42
CA GLU A 663 16.97 4.08 26.52
C GLU A 663 18.29 4.75 26.13
N GLY A 664 18.20 5.94 25.54
CA GLY A 664 19.36 6.75 25.24
C GLY A 664 20.12 7.19 26.48
N TRP A 665 21.39 7.60 26.29
CA TRP A 665 22.21 8.07 27.39
C TRP A 665 21.61 9.33 28.03
N LEU A 666 21.60 9.36 29.36
CA LEU A 666 21.25 10.58 30.10
C LEU A 666 22.47 11.54 30.06
N ASN A 667 22.29 12.71 29.49
CA ASN A 667 23.28 13.78 29.60
C ASN A 667 23.13 14.43 31.00
N ASN A 668 24.11 14.20 31.85
CA ASN A 668 24.07 14.66 33.24
C ASN A 668 24.11 16.19 33.37
N GLU A 669 24.62 16.91 32.36
CA GLU A 669 24.70 18.39 32.39
C GLU A 669 23.37 19.02 31.97
N THR A 670 22.68 18.41 31.01
CA THR A 670 21.41 18.96 30.45
C THR A 670 20.17 18.26 31.01
N GLY A 671 20.31 17.13 31.73
CA GLY A 671 19.21 16.28 32.17
C GLY A 671 18.42 15.60 31.04
N ARG A 672 18.92 15.66 29.82
CA ARG A 672 18.24 15.11 28.63
C ARG A 672 18.68 13.69 28.35
N ARG A 673 17.75 12.84 27.98
CA ARG A 673 18.02 11.51 27.40
C ARG A 673 18.15 11.63 25.87
N GLY A 674 19.17 10.99 25.34
CA GLY A 674 19.32 10.78 23.90
C GLY A 674 18.25 9.81 23.35
N ASP A 675 18.28 9.60 22.04
CA ASP A 675 17.35 8.66 21.39
C ASP A 675 17.60 7.21 21.83
N PRO A 676 16.56 6.36 21.86
CA PRO A 676 16.73 4.93 22.12
C PRO A 676 17.69 4.30 21.12
N ARG A 677 18.47 3.35 21.60
CA ARG A 677 19.49 2.69 20.77
C ARG A 677 19.34 1.18 20.77
N LEU A 678 19.66 0.60 19.62
CA LEU A 678 19.82 -0.84 19.48
C LEU A 678 21.15 -1.28 20.11
N VAL A 679 21.10 -2.36 20.86
CA VAL A 679 22.26 -3.05 21.44
C VAL A 679 22.31 -4.45 20.87
N PHE A 680 23.41 -4.79 20.21
CA PHE A 680 23.57 -6.07 19.53
C PHE A 680 24.11 -7.12 20.52
N LYS A 681 23.34 -8.19 20.77
CA LYS A 681 23.72 -9.26 21.70
C LYS A 681 24.48 -10.39 21.01
N SER A 682 23.97 -10.86 19.88
CA SER A 682 24.57 -11.95 19.10
C SER A 682 24.19 -11.87 17.64
N PHE A 683 25.12 -12.29 16.77
CA PHE A 683 24.90 -12.53 15.35
C PHE A 683 25.14 -14.00 15.06
N GLN A 684 24.38 -14.57 14.14
CA GLN A 684 24.50 -15.94 13.62
C GLN A 684 24.23 -15.93 12.12
N GLN A 685 24.82 -16.90 11.41
CA GLN A 685 24.40 -17.15 10.02
C GLN A 685 22.96 -17.67 10.04
N LEU A 686 22.12 -17.16 9.16
CA LEU A 686 20.70 -17.51 9.12
C LEU A 686 20.48 -19.00 8.80
N GLN A 687 21.38 -19.59 7.99
CA GLN A 687 21.41 -21.03 7.68
C GLN A 687 21.59 -21.93 8.91
N ASP A 688 22.26 -21.44 9.95
CA ASP A 688 22.53 -22.24 11.14
C ASP A 688 21.43 -22.13 12.20
N VAL A 689 20.51 -21.19 12.04
CA VAL A 689 19.49 -20.85 13.06
C VAL A 689 18.56 -22.01 13.38
N LEU A 690 18.10 -22.73 12.36
CA LEU A 690 17.24 -23.90 12.56
C LEU A 690 17.97 -24.97 13.37
N THR A 691 19.17 -25.32 12.98
CA THR A 691 19.96 -26.40 13.59
C THR A 691 20.42 -26.04 15.01
N VAL A 692 20.87 -24.80 15.24
CA VAL A 692 21.43 -24.37 16.52
C VAL A 692 20.36 -23.99 17.54
N ASN A 693 19.29 -23.33 17.10
CA ASN A 693 18.28 -22.77 18.01
C ASN A 693 17.09 -23.71 18.26
N THR A 694 16.91 -24.75 17.45
CA THR A 694 15.88 -25.77 17.69
C THR A 694 16.32 -26.72 18.81
N LYS A 695 15.53 -26.81 19.87
CA LYS A 695 15.73 -27.78 20.96
C LYS A 695 14.89 -29.02 20.75
N LYS A 696 13.67 -28.81 20.29
CA LYS A 696 12.69 -29.87 20.04
C LYS A 696 11.76 -29.51 18.89
N ILE A 697 11.19 -30.52 18.30
CA ILE A 697 10.07 -30.41 17.35
C ILE A 697 8.89 -31.22 17.86
N THR A 698 7.70 -30.64 17.84
CA THR A 698 6.43 -31.30 18.16
C THR A 698 5.60 -31.40 16.89
N LEU A 699 5.27 -32.63 16.47
CA LEU A 699 4.40 -32.88 15.32
C LEU A 699 2.96 -33.01 15.81
N SER A 700 2.03 -32.29 15.19
CA SER A 700 0.59 -32.36 15.51
C SER A 700 -0.13 -33.26 14.51
N ILE A 701 -0.78 -34.29 14.98
CA ILE A 701 -1.41 -35.33 14.17
C ILE A 701 -2.85 -35.48 14.62
N ASP A 702 -3.77 -35.32 13.67
CA ASP A 702 -5.17 -35.66 13.89
C ASP A 702 -5.32 -37.18 14.00
N ASN A 703 -6.03 -37.66 15.02
CA ASN A 703 -6.28 -39.07 15.27
C ASN A 703 -6.95 -39.76 14.09
N ASN A 704 -7.80 -39.07 13.34
CA ASN A 704 -8.47 -39.56 12.14
C ASN A 704 -7.52 -39.86 10.96
N ARG A 705 -6.30 -39.28 10.98
CA ARG A 705 -5.27 -39.50 9.95
C ARG A 705 -4.27 -40.60 10.30
N LEU A 706 -4.41 -41.22 11.49
CA LEU A 706 -3.48 -42.25 11.96
C LEU A 706 -3.78 -43.56 11.30
N ASP A 707 -3.00 -43.93 10.28
CA ASP A 707 -3.06 -45.20 9.56
C ASP A 707 -1.64 -45.83 9.41
N ASP A 708 -1.61 -47.08 8.94
CA ASP A 708 -0.35 -47.78 8.72
C ASP A 708 0.56 -47.09 7.69
N LYS A 709 -0.02 -46.38 6.73
CA LYS A 709 0.76 -45.62 5.72
C LYS A 709 1.48 -44.43 6.33
N LEU A 710 0.83 -43.69 7.19
CA LEU A 710 1.42 -42.57 7.92
C LEU A 710 2.50 -43.06 8.87
N LEU A 711 2.29 -44.21 9.55
CA LEU A 711 3.32 -44.80 10.40
C LEU A 711 4.55 -45.24 9.62
N ASP A 712 4.39 -45.87 8.45
CA ASP A 712 5.52 -46.23 7.59
C ASP A 712 6.20 -45.02 6.96
N TYR A 713 5.47 -43.95 6.66
CA TYR A 713 6.04 -42.67 6.27
C TYR A 713 6.95 -42.10 7.37
N PHE A 714 6.50 -42.02 8.61
CA PHE A 714 7.30 -41.53 9.72
C PHE A 714 8.54 -42.41 9.98
N LYS A 715 8.45 -43.72 9.88
CA LYS A 715 9.62 -44.59 10.02
C LYS A 715 10.69 -44.28 8.96
N LYS A 716 10.30 -44.03 7.72
CA LYS A 716 11.22 -43.64 6.63
C LYS A 716 11.78 -42.24 6.87
N LEU A 717 10.93 -41.29 7.20
CA LEU A 717 11.29 -39.88 7.43
C LEU A 717 12.31 -39.77 8.57
N PHE A 718 12.05 -40.35 9.73
CA PHE A 718 12.95 -40.26 10.89
C PHE A 718 14.25 -41.04 10.70
N LYS A 719 14.27 -42.05 9.83
CA LYS A 719 15.49 -42.72 9.43
C LYS A 719 16.35 -41.86 8.48
N LYS A 720 15.69 -41.16 7.55
CA LYS A 720 16.32 -40.26 6.59
C LYS A 720 16.96 -39.05 7.31
N PHE A 721 16.26 -38.46 8.28
CA PHE A 721 16.67 -37.25 8.99
C PHE A 721 17.04 -37.55 10.46
N LYS A 722 17.91 -38.53 10.68
CA LYS A 722 18.41 -38.84 12.02
C LYS A 722 19.34 -37.74 12.52
N GLY A 723 19.13 -37.20 13.73
CA GLY A 723 19.89 -36.09 14.28
C GLY A 723 19.87 -35.99 15.82
N ASN A 724 19.95 -34.76 16.33
CA ASN A 724 20.10 -34.49 17.78
C ASN A 724 18.91 -33.80 18.43
N HIS A 725 17.95 -33.29 17.65
CA HIS A 725 16.80 -32.57 18.19
C HIS A 725 15.76 -33.54 18.76
N LYS A 726 15.15 -33.15 19.90
CA LYS A 726 14.10 -33.96 20.54
C LYS A 726 12.84 -33.97 19.67
N LEU A 727 12.22 -35.12 19.53
CA LEU A 727 10.95 -35.31 18.82
C LEU A 727 9.83 -35.54 19.81
N GLU A 728 8.75 -34.80 19.66
CA GLU A 728 7.47 -35.02 20.36
C GLU A 728 6.36 -35.18 19.34
N MET A 729 5.38 -36.03 19.62
CA MET A 729 4.19 -36.22 18.80
C MET A 729 2.97 -35.84 19.63
N SER A 730 2.15 -34.95 19.09
CA SER A 730 0.89 -34.49 19.70
C SER A 730 -0.27 -35.03 18.88
N PHE A 731 -0.96 -36.04 19.42
CA PHE A 731 -2.17 -36.54 18.83
C PHE A 731 -3.36 -35.79 19.38
N TYR A 732 -4.29 -35.40 18.53
CA TYR A 732 -5.52 -34.73 18.95
C TYR A 732 -6.74 -35.39 18.29
N ASP A 733 -7.83 -35.43 19.05
CA ASP A 733 -9.13 -35.84 18.61
C ASP A 733 -10.10 -34.68 18.80
N GLU A 734 -10.64 -34.16 17.67
CA GLU A 734 -11.55 -33.00 17.70
C GLU A 734 -12.92 -33.36 18.33
N LYS A 735 -13.37 -34.62 18.23
CA LYS A 735 -14.68 -35.02 18.75
C LYS A 735 -14.71 -35.09 20.25
N ASP A 736 -13.63 -35.63 20.84
CA ASP A 736 -13.53 -35.88 22.27
C ASP A 736 -12.75 -34.78 22.98
N GLU A 737 -12.25 -33.75 22.25
CA GLU A 737 -11.40 -32.67 22.76
C GLU A 737 -10.15 -33.16 23.53
N ILE A 738 -9.66 -34.35 23.18
CA ILE A 738 -8.50 -34.96 23.87
C ILE A 738 -7.23 -34.66 23.11
N ARG A 739 -6.20 -34.27 23.84
CA ARG A 739 -4.85 -34.09 23.31
C ARG A 739 -3.84 -34.92 24.11
N LEU A 740 -3.14 -35.82 23.40
CA LEU A 740 -2.11 -36.68 23.96
C LEU A 740 -0.73 -36.23 23.45
N LEU A 741 0.18 -35.85 24.36
CA LEU A 741 1.56 -35.51 24.04
C LEU A 741 2.50 -36.67 24.34
N MET A 742 3.20 -37.15 23.33
CA MET A 742 4.11 -38.31 23.42
C MET A 742 5.54 -37.90 23.06
N PRO A 743 6.43 -37.68 24.04
CA PRO A 743 7.84 -37.44 23.78
C PRO A 743 8.55 -38.73 23.37
N SER A 744 9.29 -38.70 22.29
CA SER A 744 10.09 -39.84 21.83
C SER A 744 11.33 -40.04 22.74
N ARG A 745 11.50 -41.24 23.28
CA ARG A 745 12.66 -41.57 24.12
C ARG A 745 13.88 -42.04 23.30
N LYS A 746 13.66 -42.58 22.10
CA LYS A 746 14.73 -43.22 21.30
C LYS A 746 15.03 -42.48 20.03
N ILE A 747 14.06 -41.83 19.44
CA ILE A 747 14.17 -41.18 18.14
C ILE A 747 14.49 -39.71 18.35
N LYS A 748 15.55 -39.25 17.72
CA LYS A 748 15.90 -37.82 17.57
C LYS A 748 16.06 -37.54 16.08
N VAL A 749 15.71 -36.32 15.68
CA VAL A 749 15.71 -35.89 14.28
C VAL A 749 16.67 -34.74 14.05
N ASP A 750 17.10 -34.58 12.80
CA ASP A 750 17.78 -33.38 12.35
C ASP A 750 16.75 -32.45 11.73
N VAL A 751 16.51 -31.32 12.42
CA VAL A 751 15.55 -30.31 11.97
C VAL A 751 16.29 -29.35 11.06
N ASN A 752 16.19 -29.61 9.77
CA ASN A 752 16.69 -28.76 8.69
C ASN A 752 15.54 -28.45 7.70
N GLU A 753 15.78 -27.60 6.72
CA GLU A 753 14.76 -27.18 5.74
C GLU A 753 14.13 -28.38 5.02
N ASN A 754 14.95 -29.30 4.50
CA ASN A 754 14.44 -30.46 3.81
C ASN A 754 13.52 -31.35 4.67
N PHE A 755 13.78 -31.43 5.99
CA PHE A 755 12.92 -32.15 6.90
C PHE A 755 11.56 -31.45 7.08
N LEU A 756 11.58 -30.11 7.20
CA LEU A 756 10.37 -29.32 7.36
C LEU A 756 9.54 -29.30 6.07
N ASP A 757 10.18 -29.21 4.90
CA ASP A 757 9.51 -29.31 3.60
C ASP A 757 8.81 -30.66 3.41
N GLU A 758 9.42 -31.77 3.82
CA GLU A 758 8.78 -33.10 3.77
C GLU A 758 7.55 -33.15 4.67
N LEU A 759 7.57 -32.51 5.83
CA LEU A 759 6.41 -32.40 6.72
C LEU A 759 5.29 -31.55 6.11
N GLU A 760 5.64 -30.38 5.56
CA GLU A 760 4.69 -29.44 4.93
C GLU A 760 4.05 -30.09 3.69
N ASN A 761 4.83 -30.74 2.84
CA ASN A 761 4.33 -31.48 1.68
C ASN A 761 3.35 -32.63 2.06
N SER A 762 3.53 -33.19 3.26
CA SER A 762 2.65 -34.22 3.81
C SER A 762 1.49 -33.67 4.64
N LEU A 763 1.32 -32.33 4.68
CA LEU A 763 0.31 -31.61 5.45
C LEU A 763 0.34 -32.01 6.95
N ILE A 764 1.53 -32.08 7.53
CA ILE A 764 1.75 -32.37 8.93
C ILE A 764 2.13 -31.08 9.64
N ASP A 765 1.29 -30.63 10.55
CA ASP A 765 1.55 -29.46 11.37
C ASP A 765 2.67 -29.73 12.38
N TYR A 766 3.54 -28.75 12.57
CA TYR A 766 4.63 -28.84 13.52
C TYR A 766 4.84 -27.55 14.31
N LYS A 767 5.47 -27.68 15.46
CA LYS A 767 5.90 -26.57 16.32
C LYS A 767 7.34 -26.79 16.73
N LEU A 768 8.17 -25.74 16.60
CA LEU A 768 9.55 -25.72 17.07
C LEU A 768 9.62 -25.10 18.47
N ASN A 769 10.46 -25.70 19.37
CA ASN A 769 10.74 -25.29 20.77
C ASN A 769 9.59 -25.34 21.76
#